data_b4818283c5bc2c797c8da88943c507bf
#
_entry.id   b4818283c5bc2c797c8da88943c507bf
#
_cell.length_a   1.000
_cell.length_b   1.000
_cell.length_c   1.000
_cell.angle_alpha   90.00
_cell.angle_beta   90.00
_cell.angle_gamma   90.00
#
_symmetry.space_group_name_H-M   'P 1'
#
loop_
_entity.id
_entity.type
_entity.pdbx_description
1 polymer ?
#
loop_
_entity_poly.entity_id
_entity_poly.type
_entity_poly.pdbx_seq_one_letter_code
_entity_poly.pdbx_strand_id
1 'polypeptide(L)'
;MTEKSVITDEVKKRAIKGIGSFFTMKPVVFAIVFLLTGYVFLSAVMFSIDPGHVGVVFSKFGRTPAVEGRFIVEKGEKGYWREVLLPGRHFFWLAECLWKYDITEEPMISIESQQIGLVEALDGTPMPPGQILADEDVIDDKEVFHMGGKGPRREVLKPGLHPINPKYLKVTKYPAVVIPEGKIGVVIRKTGDQPPDNMVLVPRDSSYRGIQQEIIPPGTYYFNPLAVKVEQVSATIIEKGQVGIVTKKVGKVPPAGTILVSRDDEFQGIQREVMQPGMYYINPYDKEVKVVPAVIVPDGSVGVQVAKTGKAKSASQLLAKPGERGILEETLPPGMYYVNPFEYEVIAFDTREQRYEMTQVQNEGDTAGDDAIHFLSDDGFMIQFDLTLVYHVKAENAPMIVATVGRDINTVRDKKIRPSARAFARIIGSKNKGEEFIHGLTREKFQTDLHNAIKKECEESRIIINQTLVRHFEVPAELRSPITQKVIAFKLEDQYKQEQNTQKANAELSRQKQLVVFESEKVKAETIKIQAVIAAEQKRDEAEILMAQKKFEAEGDAAKKKIDADAVLYAAQKGAEGIEAKLLAEARGQKAMVDAWSGAGAQYIVASKLAEVMQGAKLLPLETLFGGGKGDGTGPIRYHNTMDMLNFFNINKLLGQDEKPGQKNP
;
A
#
# COMPACT_ATOMS: atom_id res chain seq x y z
N MET A 1 25.13 3.55 48.41
CA MET A 1 26.18 4.61 48.37
C MET A 1 27.01 4.70 49.65
N THR A 2 26.69 4.01 50.73
CA THR A 2 27.29 4.21 52.03
C THR A 2 28.20 3.10 52.53
N GLU A 3 28.22 1.91 51.88
CA GLU A 3 29.02 0.78 52.43
C GLU A 3 30.48 0.72 51.96
N LYS A 4 30.80 1.16 50.72
CA LYS A 4 32.22 1.07 50.23
C LYS A 4 33.15 2.19 50.73
N SER A 5 32.64 3.35 51.11
CA SER A 5 33.43 4.43 51.74
C SER A 5 33.92 4.06 53.14
N VAL A 6 33.13 3.25 53.88
CA VAL A 6 33.48 2.80 55.23
C VAL A 6 34.65 1.82 55.25
N ILE A 7 34.76 0.93 54.22
CA ILE A 7 35.85 -0.07 54.12
C ILE A 7 37.20 0.63 53.86
N THR A 8 37.19 1.70 53.06
CA THR A 8 38.43 2.46 52.77
C THR A 8 38.95 3.20 53.99
N ASP A 9 38.07 3.71 54.82
CA ASP A 9 38.47 4.43 56.05
C ASP A 9 38.93 3.48 57.18
N GLU A 10 38.35 2.27 57.25
CA GLU A 10 38.83 1.26 58.21
C GLU A 10 40.19 0.72 57.86
N VAL A 11 40.50 0.48 56.58
CA VAL A 11 41.82 0.05 56.08
C VAL A 11 42.85 1.16 56.32
N LYS A 12 42.50 2.43 56.10
CA LYS A 12 43.37 3.59 56.44
C LYS A 12 43.72 3.66 57.93
N LYS A 13 42.73 3.45 58.80
CA LYS A 13 42.96 3.46 60.26
C LYS A 13 43.79 2.28 60.77
N ARG A 14 43.69 1.08 60.12
CA ARG A 14 44.46 -0.09 60.49
C ARG A 14 45.92 0.00 60.00
N ALA A 15 46.21 0.58 58.87
CA ALA A 15 47.57 0.76 58.35
C ALA A 15 48.42 1.70 59.23
N ILE A 16 47.83 2.77 59.76
CA ILE A 16 48.54 3.78 60.61
C ILE A 16 48.87 3.22 62.01
N LYS A 17 48.06 2.31 62.56
CA LYS A 17 48.34 1.68 63.87
C LYS A 17 49.40 0.58 63.85
N GLY A 18 49.69 -0.01 62.70
CA GLY A 18 50.62 -1.14 62.56
C GLY A 18 52.11 -0.79 62.52
N ILE A 19 52.46 0.45 62.20
CA ILE A 19 53.88 0.86 61.99
C ILE A 19 54.69 1.02 63.26
N GLY A 20 54.04 1.19 64.45
CA GLY A 20 54.73 1.45 65.72
C GLY A 20 55.30 0.23 66.46
N SER A 21 55.04 -1.03 66.12
CA SER A 21 55.41 -2.21 66.89
C SER A 21 56.41 -3.17 66.17
N PHE A 22 57.07 -2.72 65.13
CA PHE A 22 57.82 -3.59 64.20
C PHE A 22 59.30 -3.97 64.60
N PHE A 23 59.82 -3.44 65.71
CA PHE A 23 61.31 -3.53 65.95
C PHE A 23 61.81 -4.73 66.77
N THR A 24 60.96 -5.70 67.17
CA THR A 24 61.42 -6.82 68.04
C THR A 24 61.07 -8.24 67.57
N MET A 25 60.90 -8.47 66.32
CA MET A 25 60.40 -9.78 65.84
C MET A 25 61.52 -10.64 65.20
N LYS A 26 61.50 -11.98 65.45
CA LYS A 26 62.43 -12.95 64.81
C LYS A 26 62.29 -12.88 63.25
N PRO A 27 63.37 -13.17 62.50
CA PRO A 27 63.47 -12.93 61.07
C PRO A 27 62.33 -13.56 60.25
N VAL A 28 61.77 -14.69 60.67
CA VAL A 28 60.60 -15.34 59.97
C VAL A 28 59.33 -14.55 60.20
N VAL A 29 59.13 -14.07 61.40
CA VAL A 29 57.92 -13.21 61.72
C VAL A 29 58.07 -11.88 61.02
N PHE A 30 59.30 -11.34 60.92
CA PHE A 30 59.55 -10.11 60.16
C PHE A 30 59.29 -10.32 58.66
N ALA A 31 59.67 -11.47 58.07
CA ALA A 31 59.35 -11.80 56.67
C ALA A 31 57.83 -11.96 56.46
N ILE A 32 57.16 -12.64 57.37
CA ILE A 32 55.69 -12.79 57.29
C ILE A 32 54.99 -11.43 57.43
N VAL A 33 55.43 -10.61 58.39
CA VAL A 33 54.87 -9.27 58.57
C VAL A 33 55.22 -8.38 57.37
N PHE A 34 56.42 -8.48 56.79
CA PHE A 34 56.79 -7.76 55.60
C PHE A 34 55.99 -8.21 54.39
N LEU A 35 55.72 -9.52 54.20
CA LEU A 35 54.86 -10.04 53.18
C LEU A 35 53.40 -9.61 53.39
N LEU A 36 52.93 -9.66 54.64
CA LEU A 36 51.59 -9.16 54.98
C LEU A 36 51.45 -7.65 54.80
N THR A 37 52.46 -6.88 55.26
CA THR A 37 52.48 -5.43 55.03
C THR A 37 52.65 -5.10 53.55
N GLY A 38 53.47 -5.87 52.81
CA GLY A 38 53.58 -5.77 51.38
C GLY A 38 52.29 -6.10 50.66
N TYR A 39 51.59 -7.12 51.13
CA TYR A 39 50.27 -7.48 50.61
C TYR A 39 49.22 -6.40 50.92
N VAL A 40 49.20 -5.91 52.17
CA VAL A 40 48.31 -4.81 52.58
C VAL A 40 48.67 -3.52 51.81
N PHE A 41 49.95 -3.25 51.63
CA PHE A 41 50.43 -2.14 50.82
C PHE A 41 49.99 -2.28 49.36
N LEU A 42 50.20 -3.45 48.76
CA LEU A 42 49.79 -3.72 47.37
C LEU A 42 48.26 -3.62 47.23
N SER A 43 47.52 -4.14 48.21
CA SER A 43 46.06 -4.05 48.20
C SER A 43 45.53 -2.62 48.40
N ALA A 44 46.29 -1.78 49.13
CA ALA A 44 45.96 -0.37 49.33
C ALA A 44 46.28 0.55 48.12
N VAL A 45 47.25 0.10 47.29
CA VAL A 45 47.73 0.82 46.11
C VAL A 45 47.04 0.36 44.83
N MET A 46 46.44 -0.82 44.85
CA MET A 46 45.77 -1.43 43.72
C MET A 46 44.27 -1.31 43.84
N PHE A 47 43.66 -0.63 42.92
CA PHE A 47 42.22 -0.54 42.78
C PHE A 47 41.78 -1.44 41.61
N SER A 48 40.88 -2.36 41.89
CA SER A 48 40.32 -3.25 40.86
C SER A 48 38.91 -2.80 40.54
N ILE A 49 38.66 -2.62 39.26
CA ILE A 49 37.34 -2.30 38.73
C ILE A 49 36.75 -3.57 38.13
N ASP A 50 35.56 -3.94 38.55
CA ASP A 50 34.89 -5.14 38.12
C ASP A 50 34.50 -5.07 36.62
N PRO A 51 34.43 -6.21 35.91
CA PRO A 51 33.87 -6.24 34.57
C PRO A 51 32.48 -5.66 34.52
N GLY A 52 32.22 -4.77 33.55
CA GLY A 52 30.92 -4.08 33.39
C GLY A 52 30.78 -2.80 34.23
N HIS A 53 31.81 -2.39 34.96
CA HIS A 53 31.88 -1.14 35.70
C HIS A 53 32.98 -0.22 35.21
N VAL A 54 32.93 1.01 35.58
CA VAL A 54 33.96 2.03 35.36
C VAL A 54 34.31 2.74 36.67
N GLY A 55 35.55 3.10 36.79
CA GLY A 55 36.02 3.88 37.94
C GLY A 55 35.94 5.40 37.65
N VAL A 56 35.12 6.10 38.39
CA VAL A 56 35.04 7.55 38.34
C VAL A 56 35.99 8.12 39.37
N VAL A 57 36.96 8.91 38.95
CA VAL A 57 37.96 9.49 39.83
C VAL A 57 37.63 10.94 40.15
N PHE A 58 37.56 11.25 41.44
CA PHE A 58 37.51 12.61 41.93
C PHE A 58 38.86 13.01 42.53
N SER A 59 39.47 14.03 41.96
CA SER A 59 40.72 14.57 42.46
C SER A 59 40.45 15.67 43.50
N LYS A 60 40.81 15.43 44.76
CA LYS A 60 40.65 16.38 45.86
C LYS A 60 41.67 17.53 45.82
N PHE A 61 42.83 17.24 45.22
CA PHE A 61 43.94 18.16 45.08
C PHE A 61 44.45 18.21 43.65
N GLY A 62 44.83 19.37 43.19
CA GLY A 62 45.31 19.61 41.85
C GLY A 62 45.32 21.08 41.51
N ARG A 63 45.66 21.41 40.26
CA ARG A 63 45.53 22.76 39.74
C ARG A 63 44.05 23.13 39.73
N THR A 64 43.70 24.36 40.03
CA THR A 64 42.34 24.87 39.80
C THR A 64 42.04 24.84 38.32
N PRO A 65 40.85 24.40 37.90
CA PRO A 65 40.47 24.45 36.48
C PRO A 65 40.58 25.87 35.95
N ALA A 66 41.05 25.98 34.70
CA ALA A 66 41.23 27.29 34.05
C ALA A 66 39.95 28.11 33.90
N VAL A 67 38.78 27.43 33.89
CA VAL A 67 37.47 28.08 33.81
C VAL A 67 36.74 27.89 35.14
N GLU A 68 36.36 28.99 35.72
CA GLU A 68 35.65 29.01 37.02
C GLU A 68 34.27 28.32 36.89
N GLY A 69 33.93 27.47 37.87
CA GLY A 69 32.67 26.72 37.91
C GLY A 69 32.72 25.35 37.21
N ARG A 70 33.79 24.97 36.54
CA ARG A 70 33.98 23.61 35.97
C ARG A 70 34.20 22.59 37.09
N PHE A 71 33.53 21.46 36.97
CA PHE A 71 33.73 20.32 37.87
C PHE A 71 34.29 19.08 37.14
N ILE A 72 34.28 19.05 35.83
CA ILE A 72 34.93 18.04 34.97
C ILE A 72 36.29 18.58 34.52
N VAL A 73 37.32 17.82 34.78
CA VAL A 73 38.70 18.29 34.67
C VAL A 73 39.60 17.24 34.01
N GLU A 74 40.76 17.68 33.54
CA GLU A 74 41.84 16.79 33.06
C GLU A 74 42.66 16.22 34.23
N LYS A 75 43.42 15.20 33.95
CA LYS A 75 44.34 14.62 34.94
C LYS A 75 45.31 15.67 35.47
N GLY A 76 45.38 15.82 36.80
CA GLY A 76 46.23 16.82 37.47
C GLY A 76 45.50 18.08 37.98
N GLU A 77 44.25 18.23 37.66
CA GLU A 77 43.37 19.30 38.16
C GLU A 77 42.44 18.78 39.26
N LYS A 78 41.90 19.69 40.05
CA LYS A 78 40.94 19.38 41.11
C LYS A 78 39.53 19.28 40.57
N GLY A 79 38.89 18.10 40.72
CA GLY A 79 37.53 17.82 40.20
C GLY A 79 37.35 16.39 39.75
N TYR A 80 36.25 16.10 39.09
CA TYR A 80 36.01 14.79 38.47
C TYR A 80 36.84 14.68 37.19
N TRP A 81 37.59 13.59 37.05
CA TRP A 81 38.26 13.34 35.76
C TRP A 81 37.24 13.09 34.64
N ARG A 82 37.52 13.64 33.49
CA ARG A 82 36.75 13.39 32.29
C ARG A 82 36.77 11.90 31.90
N GLU A 83 37.99 11.34 31.87
CA GLU A 83 38.20 9.95 31.57
C GLU A 83 37.86 9.05 32.76
N VAL A 84 37.28 7.90 32.47
CA VAL A 84 37.01 6.85 33.45
C VAL A 84 38.12 5.78 33.42
N LEU A 85 38.28 5.14 34.56
CA LEU A 85 39.13 3.94 34.61
C LEU A 85 38.31 2.76 34.07
N LEU A 86 38.89 2.03 33.11
CA LEU A 86 38.29 0.86 32.52
C LEU A 86 38.35 -0.35 33.46
N PRO A 87 37.60 -1.45 33.23
CA PRO A 87 37.69 -2.67 34.01
C PRO A 87 39.10 -3.22 34.04
N GLY A 88 39.51 -3.62 35.22
CA GLY A 88 40.87 -4.14 35.42
C GLY A 88 41.55 -3.60 36.64
N ARG A 89 42.84 -3.88 36.75
CA ARG A 89 43.65 -3.45 37.90
C ARG A 89 44.37 -2.15 37.58
N HIS A 90 44.13 -1.13 38.39
CA HIS A 90 44.75 0.19 38.31
C HIS A 90 45.68 0.41 39.48
N PHE A 91 46.85 0.90 39.21
CA PHE A 91 47.86 1.18 40.21
C PHE A 91 47.93 2.68 40.40
N PHE A 92 47.81 3.08 41.64
CA PHE A 92 47.97 4.47 42.07
C PHE A 92 49.05 4.52 43.16
N TRP A 93 49.84 5.60 43.19
CA TRP A 93 50.80 5.79 44.24
C TRP A 93 50.07 5.89 45.60
N LEU A 94 50.65 5.36 46.69
CA LEU A 94 49.97 5.25 47.98
C LEU A 94 49.40 6.58 48.48
N ALA A 95 50.18 7.67 48.37
CA ALA A 95 49.69 9.02 48.75
C ALA A 95 48.52 9.50 47.86
N GLU A 96 48.48 9.08 46.60
CA GLU A 96 47.39 9.41 45.67
C GLU A 96 46.13 8.65 46.03
N CYS A 97 46.23 7.36 46.35
CA CYS A 97 45.11 6.51 46.71
C CYS A 97 44.49 6.91 48.06
N LEU A 98 45.31 7.30 49.04
CA LEU A 98 44.86 7.63 50.40
C LEU A 98 44.27 9.06 50.54
N TRP A 99 44.86 10.04 49.83
CA TRP A 99 44.59 11.45 50.09
C TRP A 99 44.12 12.24 48.89
N LYS A 100 44.55 11.85 47.69
CA LYS A 100 44.33 12.66 46.47
C LYS A 100 43.08 12.28 45.72
N TYR A 101 42.89 10.98 45.49
CA TYR A 101 41.78 10.51 44.67
C TYR A 101 40.70 9.80 45.48
N ASP A 102 39.47 10.06 45.10
CA ASP A 102 38.31 9.30 45.52
C ASP A 102 37.74 8.59 44.29
N ILE A 103 37.80 7.25 44.32
CA ILE A 103 37.42 6.43 43.18
C ILE A 103 36.09 5.76 43.53
N THR A 104 35.07 6.07 42.75
CA THR A 104 33.76 5.43 42.87
C THR A 104 33.55 4.52 41.66
N GLU A 105 33.11 3.31 41.93
CA GLU A 105 32.79 2.34 40.90
C GLU A 105 31.34 2.54 40.49
N GLU A 106 31.11 2.77 39.21
CA GLU A 106 29.80 2.99 38.61
C GLU A 106 29.58 1.98 37.48
N PRO A 107 28.36 1.48 37.28
CA PRO A 107 28.09 0.54 36.21
C PRO A 107 28.25 1.19 34.83
N MET A 108 28.80 0.45 33.88
CA MET A 108 28.82 0.84 32.47
C MET A 108 27.39 1.01 31.96
N ILE A 109 27.23 1.94 31.05
CA ILE A 109 25.93 2.14 30.41
C ILE A 109 25.73 1.05 29.34
N SER A 110 24.80 0.16 29.59
CA SER A 110 24.36 -0.83 28.61
C SER A 110 23.20 -0.26 27.78
N ILE A 111 23.39 -0.20 26.47
CA ILE A 111 22.34 0.13 25.51
C ILE A 111 21.90 -1.17 24.83
N GLU A 112 20.63 -1.49 24.93
CA GLU A 112 20.05 -2.71 24.36
C GLU A 112 19.90 -2.61 22.83
N SER A 113 19.67 -3.75 22.21
CA SER A 113 19.29 -3.79 20.79
C SER A 113 18.05 -2.93 20.57
N GLN A 114 18.01 -2.17 19.49
CA GLN A 114 16.91 -1.25 19.16
C GLN A 114 16.73 -0.07 20.12
N GLN A 115 17.76 0.25 20.91
CA GLN A 115 17.82 1.47 21.72
C GLN A 115 19.01 2.32 21.32
N ILE A 116 18.94 3.59 21.69
CA ILE A 116 20.04 4.54 21.61
C ILE A 116 20.21 5.21 22.97
N GLY A 117 21.41 5.57 23.29
CA GLY A 117 21.70 6.45 24.42
C GLY A 117 21.88 7.89 23.94
N LEU A 118 20.99 8.77 24.31
CA LEU A 118 21.19 10.21 24.13
C LEU A 118 22.11 10.70 25.23
N VAL A 119 23.21 11.28 24.83
CA VAL A 119 24.23 11.79 25.77
C VAL A 119 23.99 13.27 26.01
N GLU A 120 23.94 13.66 27.29
CA GLU A 120 23.84 15.05 27.75
C GLU A 120 25.05 15.39 28.59
N ALA A 121 25.86 16.34 28.16
CA ALA A 121 26.97 16.85 28.93
C ALA A 121 26.47 17.75 30.07
N LEU A 122 26.84 17.41 31.29
CA LEU A 122 26.46 18.13 32.49
C LEU A 122 27.36 19.34 32.76
N ASP A 123 28.57 19.32 32.14
CA ASP A 123 29.54 20.41 32.23
C ASP A 123 30.03 20.78 30.81
N GLY A 124 30.45 22.02 30.64
CA GLY A 124 30.90 22.55 29.35
C GLY A 124 30.54 24.02 29.17
N THR A 125 30.85 24.56 27.98
CA THR A 125 30.48 25.93 27.65
C THR A 125 28.95 26.06 27.52
N PRO A 126 28.33 27.12 28.03
CA PRO A 126 26.90 27.33 27.81
C PRO A 126 26.56 27.39 26.32
N MET A 127 25.47 26.70 25.93
CA MET A 127 25.03 26.75 24.55
C MET A 127 24.57 28.14 24.13
N PRO A 128 24.88 28.59 22.93
CA PRO A 128 24.32 29.80 22.36
C PRO A 128 22.78 29.75 22.29
N PRO A 129 22.10 30.90 22.44
CA PRO A 129 20.64 30.95 22.28
C PRO A 129 20.20 30.40 20.90
N GLY A 130 19.25 29.47 20.90
CA GLY A 130 18.71 28.84 19.66
C GLY A 130 19.43 27.57 19.24
N GLN A 131 20.54 27.20 19.83
CA GLN A 131 21.20 25.91 19.58
C GLN A 131 20.51 24.82 20.40
N ILE A 132 20.20 23.70 19.77
CA ILE A 132 19.50 22.56 20.41
C ILE A 132 20.49 21.49 20.87
N LEU A 133 21.60 21.33 20.16
CA LEU A 133 22.63 20.34 20.43
C LEU A 133 23.93 21.05 20.79
N ALA A 134 24.56 20.57 21.81
CA ALA A 134 25.87 21.05 22.25
C ALA A 134 26.96 20.61 21.30
N ASP A 135 28.00 21.42 21.18
CA ASP A 135 29.18 21.07 20.42
C ASP A 135 29.93 19.91 21.10
N GLU A 136 30.52 19.05 20.27
CA GLU A 136 31.32 17.91 20.72
C GLU A 136 32.63 18.37 21.38
N ASP A 137 33.19 17.48 22.20
CA ASP A 137 34.54 17.68 22.71
C ASP A 137 35.53 17.47 21.57
N VAL A 138 36.50 18.36 21.44
CA VAL A 138 37.49 18.31 20.37
C VAL A 138 38.89 18.23 20.99
N ILE A 139 39.71 17.35 20.43
CA ILE A 139 41.16 17.33 20.68
C ILE A 139 41.82 17.97 19.46
N ASP A 140 42.57 19.04 19.65
CA ASP A 140 43.23 19.71 18.54
C ASP A 140 44.53 18.95 18.08
N ASP A 141 45.09 19.40 16.98
CA ASP A 141 46.30 18.81 16.39
C ASP A 141 47.53 18.86 17.35
N LYS A 142 47.43 19.60 18.46
CA LYS A 142 48.47 19.72 19.48
C LYS A 142 48.16 18.88 20.72
N GLU A 143 47.18 17.95 20.60
CA GLU A 143 46.69 17.10 21.70
C GLU A 143 46.09 17.91 22.87
N VAL A 144 45.67 19.16 22.62
CA VAL A 144 44.95 19.97 23.62
C VAL A 144 43.46 19.67 23.54
N PHE A 145 42.91 19.27 24.66
CA PHE A 145 41.47 19.01 24.80
C PHE A 145 40.67 20.33 24.94
N HIS A 146 39.68 20.49 24.10
CA HIS A 146 38.69 21.55 24.16
C HIS A 146 37.35 20.93 24.52
N MET A 147 36.86 21.27 25.75
CA MET A 147 35.56 20.82 26.19
C MET A 147 34.45 21.50 25.36
N GLY A 148 33.54 20.69 24.85
CA GLY A 148 32.39 21.13 24.07
C GLY A 148 31.35 21.87 24.92
N GLY A 149 30.17 22.00 24.35
CA GLY A 149 29.03 22.65 24.99
C GLY A 149 28.39 21.80 26.10
N LYS A 150 27.79 22.45 27.10
CA LYS A 150 26.93 21.83 28.10
C LYS A 150 25.55 21.58 27.46
N GLY A 151 25.07 20.34 27.53
CA GLY A 151 23.76 19.97 26.98
C GLY A 151 23.76 18.70 26.17
N PRO A 152 22.66 18.42 25.41
CA PRO A 152 22.55 17.23 24.59
C PRO A 152 23.57 17.23 23.46
N ARG A 153 24.32 16.14 23.34
CA ARG A 153 25.33 15.93 22.29
C ARG A 153 24.66 15.52 20.97
N ARG A 154 25.37 15.74 19.86
CA ARG A 154 24.94 15.33 18.52
C ARG A 154 25.02 13.83 18.35
N GLU A 155 26.12 13.23 18.76
CA GLU A 155 26.34 11.80 18.71
C GLU A 155 25.46 11.06 19.72
N VAL A 156 25.05 9.86 19.35
CA VAL A 156 24.28 8.94 20.19
C VAL A 156 25.04 7.65 20.39
N LEU A 157 24.88 7.05 21.55
CA LEU A 157 25.42 5.74 21.82
C LEU A 157 24.58 4.68 21.13
N LYS A 158 25.24 3.83 20.35
CA LYS A 158 24.66 2.65 19.71
C LYS A 158 24.55 1.49 20.71
N PRO A 159 23.80 0.41 20.38
CA PRO A 159 23.76 -0.79 21.21
C PRO A 159 25.15 -1.29 21.61
N GLY A 160 25.30 -1.59 22.89
CA GLY A 160 26.57 -2.04 23.46
C GLY A 160 26.79 -1.53 24.88
N LEU A 161 27.96 -1.89 25.44
CA LEU A 161 28.43 -1.41 26.74
C LEU A 161 29.36 -0.20 26.53
N HIS A 162 29.04 0.89 27.20
CA HIS A 162 29.76 2.16 27.07
C HIS A 162 30.36 2.57 28.41
N PRO A 163 31.69 2.72 28.46
CA PRO A 163 32.40 3.18 29.65
C PRO A 163 32.30 4.72 29.77
N ILE A 164 31.26 5.22 30.38
CA ILE A 164 30.95 6.63 30.44
C ILE A 164 31.03 7.12 31.87
N ASN A 165 31.56 8.33 32.06
CA ASN A 165 31.54 9.02 33.33
C ASN A 165 30.16 9.61 33.63
N PRO A 166 29.37 9.07 34.58
CA PRO A 166 28.02 9.55 34.85
C PRO A 166 28.00 10.93 35.51
N LYS A 167 29.13 11.42 36.01
CA LYS A 167 29.25 12.78 36.54
C LYS A 167 29.44 13.82 35.46
N TYR A 168 29.99 13.38 34.28
CA TYR A 168 30.16 14.23 33.12
C TYR A 168 29.02 14.11 32.11
N LEU A 169 28.63 12.88 31.79
CA LEU A 169 27.70 12.57 30.73
C LEU A 169 26.49 11.81 31.30
N LYS A 170 25.35 12.41 31.22
CA LYS A 170 24.06 11.74 31.50
C LYS A 170 23.56 11.07 30.25
N VAL A 171 23.21 9.79 30.34
CA VAL A 171 22.67 9.03 29.21
C VAL A 171 21.21 8.72 29.45
N THR A 172 20.38 9.14 28.51
CA THR A 172 18.94 8.82 28.48
C THR A 172 18.67 7.86 27.33
N LYS A 173 18.07 6.73 27.63
CA LYS A 173 17.75 5.71 26.62
C LYS A 173 16.48 6.06 25.85
N TYR A 174 16.53 5.98 24.54
CA TYR A 174 15.42 6.14 23.63
C TYR A 174 15.31 4.92 22.70
N PRO A 175 14.13 4.59 22.21
CA PRO A 175 14.00 3.56 21.19
C PRO A 175 14.68 4.01 19.89
N ALA A 176 15.37 3.08 19.23
CA ALA A 176 15.85 3.28 17.86
C ALA A 176 14.68 3.37 16.90
N VAL A 177 14.89 4.03 15.78
CA VAL A 177 13.88 4.11 14.73
C VAL A 177 13.88 2.81 13.93
N VAL A 178 12.84 2.00 14.12
CA VAL A 178 12.65 0.76 13.35
C VAL A 178 11.64 1.04 12.25
N ILE A 179 12.07 0.85 11.01
CA ILE A 179 11.21 0.97 9.83
C ILE A 179 10.91 -0.44 9.36
N PRO A 180 9.65 -0.89 9.47
CA PRO A 180 9.25 -2.22 9.02
C PRO A 180 9.24 -2.32 7.50
N GLU A 181 9.25 -3.55 7.00
CA GLU A 181 9.06 -3.81 5.56
C GLU A 181 7.76 -3.19 5.05
N GLY A 182 7.79 -2.71 3.83
CA GLY A 182 6.66 -2.00 3.23
C GLY A 182 6.50 -0.55 3.68
N LYS A 183 7.41 -0.03 4.51
CA LYS A 183 7.47 1.39 4.87
C LYS A 183 8.83 2.00 4.57
N ILE A 184 8.86 3.30 4.50
CA ILE A 184 10.06 4.13 4.40
C ILE A 184 10.09 5.14 5.53
N GLY A 185 11.28 5.61 5.84
CA GLY A 185 11.45 6.75 6.72
C GLY A 185 11.78 8.02 5.93
N VAL A 186 11.00 9.05 6.13
CA VAL A 186 11.34 10.40 5.69
C VAL A 186 12.02 11.10 6.86
N VAL A 187 13.24 11.49 6.62
CA VAL A 187 14.09 12.13 7.63
C VAL A 187 13.85 13.64 7.64
N ILE A 188 13.50 14.17 8.79
CA ILE A 188 13.34 15.60 9.00
C ILE A 188 14.42 16.06 9.98
N ARG A 189 15.38 16.81 9.47
CA ARG A 189 16.45 17.40 10.27
C ARG A 189 15.92 18.64 10.99
N LYS A 190 16.02 18.65 12.31
CA LYS A 190 15.58 19.75 13.17
C LYS A 190 16.67 20.80 13.37
N THR A 191 17.93 20.39 13.20
CA THR A 191 19.13 21.21 13.43
C THR A 191 19.84 21.53 12.12
N GLY A 192 20.50 22.67 12.06
CA GLY A 192 21.21 23.18 10.90
C GLY A 192 20.72 24.54 10.47
N ASP A 193 21.30 25.06 9.42
CA ASP A 193 20.99 26.36 8.85
C ASP A 193 19.59 26.37 8.23
N GLN A 194 18.99 27.54 8.12
CA GLN A 194 17.73 27.68 7.42
C GLN A 194 17.95 27.48 5.92
N PRO A 195 17.20 26.59 5.27
CA PRO A 195 17.29 26.45 3.82
C PRO A 195 16.80 27.72 3.13
N PRO A 196 17.28 28.00 1.89
CA PRO A 196 16.73 29.07 1.05
C PRO A 196 15.22 28.87 0.82
N ASP A 197 14.46 29.95 0.65
CA ASP A 197 12.99 29.93 0.52
C ASP A 197 12.47 29.05 -0.63
N ASN A 198 13.30 28.80 -1.65
CA ASN A 198 12.96 27.94 -2.78
C ASN A 198 13.32 26.45 -2.58
N MET A 199 13.94 26.09 -1.46
CA MET A 199 14.37 24.72 -1.17
C MET A 199 13.42 24.04 -0.20
N VAL A 200 12.47 23.25 -0.71
CA VAL A 200 11.51 22.49 0.09
C VAL A 200 12.15 21.20 0.64
N LEU A 201 12.99 20.55 -0.15
CA LEU A 201 13.73 19.36 0.22
C LEU A 201 15.21 19.66 0.29
N VAL A 202 15.85 19.18 1.33
CA VAL A 202 17.28 19.41 1.55
C VAL A 202 18.07 18.13 1.24
N PRO A 203 19.21 18.21 0.54
CA PRO A 203 20.10 17.08 0.34
C PRO A 203 20.62 16.53 1.68
N ARG A 204 20.89 15.24 1.74
CA ARG A 204 21.34 14.56 2.95
C ARG A 204 22.63 15.17 3.52
N ASP A 205 23.55 15.52 2.65
CA ASP A 205 24.88 16.01 3.03
C ASP A 205 24.95 17.52 3.22
N SER A 206 23.81 18.22 3.09
CA SER A 206 23.75 19.66 3.32
C SER A 206 23.77 20.02 4.80
N SER A 207 24.17 21.24 5.13
CA SER A 207 24.08 21.79 6.49
C SER A 207 22.67 22.24 6.88
N TYR A 208 21.72 22.22 5.95
CA TYR A 208 20.38 22.79 6.16
C TYR A 208 19.48 21.88 7.00
N ARG A 209 18.64 22.51 7.82
CA ARG A 209 17.50 21.86 8.47
C ARG A 209 16.35 21.70 7.51
N GLY A 210 15.53 20.67 7.69
CA GLY A 210 14.35 20.46 6.86
C GLY A 210 14.14 19.00 6.50
N ILE A 211 13.21 18.79 5.57
CA ILE A 211 12.85 17.45 5.08
C ILE A 211 13.93 17.01 4.10
N GLN A 212 14.53 15.86 4.35
CA GLN A 212 15.56 15.31 3.45
C GLN A 212 14.93 14.77 2.17
N GLN A 213 15.62 14.96 1.07
CA GLN A 213 15.22 14.45 -0.23
C GLN A 213 15.31 12.93 -0.26
N GLU A 214 16.42 12.39 0.26
CA GLU A 214 16.65 10.95 0.33
C GLU A 214 15.81 10.34 1.45
N ILE A 215 15.24 9.20 1.14
CA ILE A 215 14.50 8.37 2.08
C ILE A 215 15.41 7.31 2.68
N ILE A 216 15.02 6.78 3.82
CA ILE A 216 15.68 5.64 4.42
C ILE A 216 14.81 4.38 4.24
N PRO A 217 15.41 3.26 3.78
CA PRO A 217 14.71 2.00 3.55
C PRO A 217 14.33 1.29 4.87
N PRO A 218 13.60 0.16 4.81
CA PRO A 218 13.36 -0.68 5.97
C PRO A 218 14.65 -1.07 6.69
N GLY A 219 14.59 -1.03 8.03
CA GLY A 219 15.76 -1.30 8.86
C GLY A 219 15.71 -0.59 10.21
N THR A 220 16.76 -0.80 11.01
CA THR A 220 16.92 -0.13 12.31
C THR A 220 17.96 0.98 12.21
N TYR A 221 17.56 2.18 12.63
CA TYR A 221 18.36 3.38 12.53
C TYR A 221 18.54 4.05 13.90
N TYR A 222 19.75 4.49 14.16
CA TYR A 222 20.16 5.07 15.41
C TYR A 222 20.33 6.59 15.26
N PHE A 223 19.22 7.31 15.25
CA PHE A 223 19.21 8.77 15.12
C PHE A 223 19.02 9.46 16.47
N ASN A 224 19.67 10.60 16.59
CA ASN A 224 19.41 11.50 17.71
C ASN A 224 18.01 12.12 17.59
N PRO A 225 17.06 11.86 18.52
CA PRO A 225 15.68 12.33 18.41
C PRO A 225 15.54 13.86 18.54
N LEU A 226 16.55 14.53 19.10
CA LEU A 226 16.60 15.99 19.16
C LEU A 226 17.03 16.60 17.81
N ALA A 227 17.94 15.91 17.09
CA ALA A 227 18.45 16.38 15.81
C ALA A 227 17.53 16.00 14.65
N VAL A 228 16.88 14.82 14.74
CA VAL A 228 16.19 14.20 13.62
C VAL A 228 14.84 13.67 14.07
N LYS A 229 13.82 13.94 13.29
CA LYS A 229 12.53 13.26 13.34
C LYS A 229 12.42 12.36 12.11
N VAL A 230 11.97 11.13 12.27
CA VAL A 230 11.70 10.23 11.15
C VAL A 230 10.20 9.99 11.08
N GLU A 231 9.60 10.32 9.94
CA GLU A 231 8.22 10.01 9.64
C GLU A 231 8.16 8.71 8.83
N GLN A 232 7.41 7.74 9.34
CA GLN A 232 7.21 6.49 8.63
C GLN A 232 6.05 6.63 7.65
N VAL A 233 6.32 6.36 6.40
CA VAL A 233 5.32 6.41 5.32
C VAL A 233 5.26 5.03 4.66
N SER A 234 4.05 4.56 4.37
CA SER A 234 3.86 3.30 3.66
C SER A 234 4.40 3.40 2.24
N ALA A 235 5.01 2.32 1.76
CA ALA A 235 5.37 2.19 0.35
C ALA A 235 4.12 2.34 -0.52
N THR A 236 4.29 2.93 -1.68
CA THR A 236 3.23 2.98 -2.69
C THR A 236 3.18 1.64 -3.39
N ILE A 237 2.07 0.94 -3.23
CA ILE A 237 1.82 -0.34 -3.89
C ILE A 237 0.91 -0.07 -5.09
N ILE A 238 1.36 -0.50 -6.26
CA ILE A 238 0.59 -0.47 -7.49
C ILE A 238 0.31 -1.92 -7.84
N GLU A 239 -0.95 -2.32 -7.82
CA GLU A 239 -1.37 -3.67 -8.11
C GLU A 239 -1.38 -3.95 -9.62
N LYS A 240 -1.43 -5.24 -9.98
CA LYS A 240 -1.63 -5.63 -11.38
C LYS A 240 -2.95 -5.05 -11.88
N GLY A 241 -2.93 -4.45 -13.07
CA GLY A 241 -4.09 -3.75 -13.62
C GLY A 241 -4.23 -2.31 -13.14
N GLN A 242 -3.26 -1.77 -12.44
CA GLN A 242 -3.21 -0.37 -12.03
C GLN A 242 -1.92 0.29 -12.52
N VAL A 243 -1.94 1.60 -12.61
CA VAL A 243 -0.82 2.44 -13.02
C VAL A 243 -0.68 3.62 -12.07
N GLY A 244 0.55 3.93 -11.70
CA GLY A 244 0.85 5.08 -10.85
C GLY A 244 1.17 6.33 -11.67
N ILE A 245 0.41 7.38 -11.46
CA ILE A 245 0.65 8.71 -12.02
C ILE A 245 1.48 9.49 -11.01
N VAL A 246 2.65 9.89 -11.40
CA VAL A 246 3.58 10.62 -10.53
C VAL A 246 3.41 12.13 -10.73
N THR A 247 3.20 12.84 -9.65
CA THR A 247 3.25 14.30 -9.62
C THR A 247 4.46 14.74 -8.81
N LYS A 248 5.43 15.36 -9.45
CA LYS A 248 6.61 15.95 -8.81
C LYS A 248 6.19 17.26 -8.15
N LYS A 249 6.38 17.36 -6.83
CA LYS A 249 5.97 18.53 -6.02
C LYS A 249 7.06 19.60 -5.95
N VAL A 250 8.29 19.19 -6.15
CA VAL A 250 9.47 20.04 -5.98
C VAL A 250 10.16 20.24 -7.33
N GLY A 251 10.50 21.47 -7.64
CA GLY A 251 11.16 21.84 -8.89
C GLY A 251 10.78 23.23 -9.34
N LYS A 252 11.29 23.64 -10.49
CA LYS A 252 10.93 24.90 -11.13
C LYS A 252 9.49 24.84 -11.65
N VAL A 253 8.81 25.96 -11.69
CA VAL A 253 7.48 26.04 -12.32
C VAL A 253 7.64 25.80 -13.82
N PRO A 254 6.89 24.87 -14.41
CA PRO A 254 6.99 24.62 -15.84
C PRO A 254 6.50 25.82 -16.67
N PRO A 255 6.96 25.97 -17.91
CA PRO A 255 6.46 27.00 -18.82
C PRO A 255 4.94 26.92 -19.00
N ALA A 256 4.30 28.07 -19.20
CA ALA A 256 2.85 28.13 -19.40
C ALA A 256 2.43 27.26 -20.59
N GLY A 257 1.39 26.42 -20.37
CA GLY A 257 0.91 25.46 -21.35
C GLY A 257 1.52 24.05 -21.29
N THR A 258 2.54 23.83 -20.45
CA THR A 258 3.09 22.49 -20.21
C THR A 258 2.19 21.73 -19.23
N ILE A 259 1.55 20.67 -19.72
CA ILE A 259 0.66 19.82 -18.90
C ILE A 259 1.45 18.70 -18.25
N LEU A 260 2.42 18.13 -18.97
CA LEU A 260 3.24 17.01 -18.52
C LEU A 260 4.72 17.39 -18.58
N VAL A 261 5.45 16.99 -17.56
CA VAL A 261 6.90 17.14 -17.46
C VAL A 261 7.57 15.78 -17.62
N SER A 262 8.78 15.73 -18.15
CA SER A 262 9.55 14.49 -18.17
C SER A 262 10.09 14.17 -16.77
N ARG A 263 10.38 12.90 -16.51
CA ARG A 263 10.96 12.45 -15.23
C ARG A 263 12.27 13.17 -14.91
N ASP A 264 13.08 13.40 -15.95
CA ASP A 264 14.42 13.99 -15.83
C ASP A 264 14.42 15.52 -15.84
N ASP A 265 13.26 16.12 -16.07
CA ASP A 265 13.12 17.56 -16.05
C ASP A 265 13.23 18.12 -14.62
N GLU A 266 13.77 19.32 -14.52
CA GLU A 266 13.83 20.06 -13.25
C GLU A 266 12.47 20.64 -12.83
N PHE A 267 11.44 20.47 -13.64
CA PHE A 267 10.12 21.07 -13.41
C PHE A 267 9.26 20.26 -12.46
N GLN A 268 8.47 20.96 -11.65
CA GLN A 268 7.38 20.37 -10.89
C GLN A 268 6.17 20.10 -11.81
N GLY A 269 5.37 19.10 -11.49
CA GLY A 269 4.16 18.78 -12.25
C GLY A 269 3.93 17.29 -12.46
N ILE A 270 2.92 16.97 -13.25
CA ILE A 270 2.56 15.59 -13.57
C ILE A 270 3.61 15.04 -14.54
N GLN A 271 4.22 13.92 -14.17
CA GLN A 271 5.20 13.25 -15.02
C GLN A 271 4.51 12.52 -16.16
N ARG A 272 5.16 12.55 -17.33
CA ARG A 272 4.69 11.82 -18.52
C ARG A 272 4.80 10.33 -18.31
N GLU A 273 5.93 9.89 -17.77
CA GLU A 273 6.23 8.50 -17.48
C GLU A 273 5.38 8.03 -16.30
N VAL A 274 4.79 6.88 -16.48
CA VAL A 274 3.96 6.23 -15.45
C VAL A 274 4.75 5.15 -14.72
N MET A 275 4.31 4.84 -13.51
CA MET A 275 4.84 3.72 -12.74
C MET A 275 4.00 2.48 -13.00
N GLN A 276 4.67 1.39 -13.33
CA GLN A 276 4.05 0.08 -13.55
C GLN A 276 3.73 -0.63 -12.22
N PRO A 277 2.98 -1.75 -12.25
CA PRO A 277 2.73 -2.55 -11.05
C PRO A 277 4.01 -2.91 -10.30
N GLY A 278 3.97 -2.73 -8.98
CA GLY A 278 5.12 -2.95 -8.10
C GLY A 278 5.02 -2.18 -6.80
N MET A 279 6.00 -2.40 -5.95
CA MET A 279 6.15 -1.66 -4.69
C MET A 279 7.23 -0.58 -4.87
N TYR A 280 6.91 0.64 -4.50
CA TYR A 280 7.78 1.80 -4.68
C TYR A 280 7.96 2.57 -3.38
N TYR A 281 9.19 2.86 -3.09
CA TYR A 281 9.60 3.66 -1.95
C TYR A 281 9.80 5.11 -2.40
N ILE A 282 8.82 5.96 -2.14
CA ILE A 282 8.76 7.32 -2.67
C ILE A 282 8.63 8.31 -1.53
N ASN A 283 9.42 9.38 -1.57
CA ASN A 283 9.30 10.50 -0.66
C ASN A 283 8.00 11.28 -0.99
N PRO A 284 7.00 11.32 -0.08
CA PRO A 284 5.71 11.98 -0.35
C PRO A 284 5.83 13.51 -0.43
N TYR A 285 6.92 14.06 0.04
CA TYR A 285 7.22 15.48 -0.06
C TYR A 285 7.86 15.86 -1.41
N ASP A 286 8.55 14.90 -2.07
CA ASP A 286 9.09 15.06 -3.42
C ASP A 286 8.04 14.75 -4.49
N LYS A 287 7.39 13.59 -4.35
CA LYS A 287 6.46 13.08 -5.36
C LYS A 287 5.20 12.53 -4.73
N GLU A 288 4.11 12.76 -5.40
CA GLU A 288 2.82 12.14 -5.12
C GLU A 288 2.49 11.12 -6.19
N VAL A 289 2.02 9.96 -5.81
CA VAL A 289 1.60 8.92 -6.76
C VAL A 289 0.11 8.69 -6.61
N LYS A 290 -0.62 8.99 -7.67
CA LYS A 290 -2.04 8.66 -7.78
C LYS A 290 -2.19 7.36 -8.55
N VAL A 291 -2.69 6.32 -7.88
CA VAL A 291 -2.95 5.03 -8.51
C VAL A 291 -4.30 5.09 -9.22
N VAL A 292 -4.30 4.71 -10.48
CA VAL A 292 -5.50 4.65 -11.33
C VAL A 292 -5.54 3.29 -12.04
N PRO A 293 -6.72 2.81 -12.44
CA PRO A 293 -6.80 1.56 -13.20
C PRO A 293 -6.08 1.69 -14.55
N ALA A 294 -5.40 0.62 -14.97
CA ALA A 294 -4.86 0.51 -16.31
C ALA A 294 -6.00 0.43 -17.32
N VAL A 295 -5.72 0.85 -18.53
CA VAL A 295 -6.70 0.77 -19.61
C VAL A 295 -6.72 -0.65 -20.16
N ILE A 296 -7.90 -1.26 -20.15
CA ILE A 296 -8.13 -2.58 -20.72
C ILE A 296 -8.86 -2.41 -22.04
N VAL A 297 -8.25 -2.88 -23.10
CA VAL A 297 -8.90 -3.06 -24.40
C VAL A 297 -9.37 -4.50 -24.47
N PRO A 298 -10.68 -4.77 -24.38
CA PRO A 298 -11.20 -6.12 -24.37
C PRO A 298 -11.02 -6.81 -25.74
N ASP A 299 -11.03 -8.14 -25.71
CA ASP A 299 -11.00 -8.94 -26.94
C ASP A 299 -12.16 -8.57 -27.86
N GLY A 300 -11.86 -8.45 -29.16
CA GLY A 300 -12.83 -8.02 -30.16
C GLY A 300 -13.02 -6.51 -30.23
N SER A 301 -12.27 -5.75 -29.46
CA SER A 301 -12.23 -4.28 -29.54
C SER A 301 -10.82 -3.81 -29.89
N VAL A 302 -10.73 -2.57 -30.34
CA VAL A 302 -9.46 -1.89 -30.61
C VAL A 302 -9.40 -0.61 -29.78
N GLY A 303 -8.24 -0.31 -29.21
CA GLY A 303 -8.00 0.92 -28.48
C GLY A 303 -7.69 2.07 -29.43
N VAL A 304 -8.56 3.05 -29.51
CA VAL A 304 -8.30 4.30 -30.22
C VAL A 304 -7.70 5.31 -29.25
N GLN A 305 -6.49 5.74 -29.51
CA GLN A 305 -5.78 6.68 -28.65
C GLN A 305 -6.12 8.12 -29.01
N VAL A 306 -6.42 8.91 -28.00
CA VAL A 306 -6.62 10.36 -28.11
C VAL A 306 -5.52 11.05 -27.31
N ALA A 307 -4.54 11.64 -27.98
CA ALA A 307 -3.50 12.42 -27.35
C ALA A 307 -4.06 13.76 -26.86
N LYS A 308 -3.99 13.98 -25.56
CA LYS A 308 -4.42 15.24 -24.89
C LYS A 308 -3.37 16.31 -24.93
N THR A 309 -2.11 15.90 -25.12
CA THR A 309 -0.92 16.77 -25.13
C THR A 309 -0.21 16.66 -26.48
N GLY A 310 0.62 17.63 -26.79
CA GLY A 310 1.36 17.70 -28.04
C GLY A 310 1.07 18.94 -28.85
N LYS A 311 1.71 19.06 -30.00
CA LYS A 311 1.50 20.17 -30.92
C LYS A 311 0.08 20.13 -31.50
N ALA A 312 -0.50 21.27 -31.81
CA ALA A 312 -1.75 21.29 -32.51
C ALA A 312 -1.57 20.68 -33.92
N LYS A 313 -2.43 19.74 -34.28
CA LYS A 313 -2.46 19.19 -35.64
C LYS A 313 -2.89 20.25 -36.66
N SER A 314 -2.54 20.06 -37.93
CA SER A 314 -3.02 20.93 -39.01
C SER A 314 -4.55 20.89 -39.13
N ALA A 315 -5.18 22.00 -39.45
CA ALA A 315 -6.65 22.10 -39.60
C ALA A 315 -7.22 21.15 -40.70
N SER A 316 -6.38 20.80 -41.67
CA SER A 316 -6.75 19.89 -42.76
C SER A 316 -6.68 18.39 -42.39
N GLN A 317 -6.06 18.04 -41.26
CA GLN A 317 -5.91 16.65 -40.83
C GLN A 317 -7.03 16.25 -39.87
N LEU A 318 -7.66 15.12 -40.14
CA LEU A 318 -8.65 14.52 -39.21
C LEU A 318 -7.97 13.76 -38.08
N LEU A 319 -6.94 12.99 -38.40
CA LEU A 319 -6.15 12.23 -37.45
C LEU A 319 -4.84 12.95 -37.10
N ALA A 320 -4.38 12.78 -35.89
CA ALA A 320 -3.13 13.31 -35.41
C ALA A 320 -1.99 12.32 -35.62
N LYS A 321 -0.81 12.84 -35.92
CA LYS A 321 0.43 12.05 -35.99
C LYS A 321 1.04 11.92 -34.59
N PRO A 322 1.97 10.99 -34.37
CA PRO A 322 2.72 10.91 -33.11
C PRO A 322 3.34 12.28 -32.73
N GLY A 323 3.07 12.72 -31.50
CA GLY A 323 3.50 14.03 -31.00
C GLY A 323 2.52 15.18 -31.25
N GLU A 324 1.43 14.95 -31.97
CA GLU A 324 0.34 15.92 -32.15
C GLU A 324 -0.85 15.60 -31.22
N ARG A 325 -1.59 16.63 -30.83
CA ARG A 325 -2.81 16.51 -30.03
C ARG A 325 -3.99 16.12 -30.91
N GLY A 326 -4.71 15.08 -30.52
CA GLY A 326 -5.90 14.59 -31.21
C GLY A 326 -5.97 13.07 -31.25
N ILE A 327 -6.87 12.54 -32.09
CA ILE A 327 -7.04 11.11 -32.28
C ILE A 327 -5.88 10.60 -33.14
N LEU A 328 -5.12 9.66 -32.60
CA LEU A 328 -3.98 9.07 -33.31
C LEU A 328 -4.46 8.07 -34.37
N GLU A 329 -3.68 7.94 -35.44
CA GLU A 329 -3.94 7.00 -36.51
C GLU A 329 -3.70 5.55 -36.08
N GLU A 330 -2.69 5.34 -35.23
CA GLU A 330 -2.34 4.03 -34.71
C GLU A 330 -3.33 3.56 -33.65
N THR A 331 -3.68 2.29 -33.71
CA THR A 331 -4.61 1.63 -32.79
C THR A 331 -3.87 0.67 -31.87
N LEU A 332 -4.41 0.48 -30.67
CA LEU A 332 -3.92 -0.51 -29.74
C LEU A 332 -4.70 -1.81 -29.90
N PRO A 333 -4.03 -2.97 -30.07
CA PRO A 333 -4.69 -4.25 -30.05
C PRO A 333 -5.30 -4.59 -28.68
N PRO A 334 -6.11 -5.65 -28.58
CA PRO A 334 -6.60 -6.12 -27.28
C PRO A 334 -5.47 -6.38 -26.29
N GLY A 335 -5.68 -5.95 -25.06
CA GLY A 335 -4.66 -6.07 -24.02
C GLY A 335 -4.80 -5.03 -22.90
N MET A 336 -3.87 -5.07 -21.98
CA MET A 336 -3.79 -4.13 -20.87
C MET A 336 -2.67 -3.13 -21.12
N TYR A 337 -2.99 -1.84 -20.98
CA TYR A 337 -2.08 -0.74 -21.26
C TYR A 337 -1.91 0.17 -20.05
N TYR A 338 -0.68 0.36 -19.68
CA TYR A 338 -0.27 1.27 -18.61
C TYR A 338 0.05 2.65 -19.19
N VAL A 339 -0.98 3.41 -19.49
CA VAL A 339 -0.86 4.73 -20.12
C VAL A 339 -1.17 5.86 -19.13
N ASN A 340 -0.57 7.01 -19.37
CA ASN A 340 -0.88 8.20 -18.58
C ASN A 340 -2.20 8.82 -19.05
N PRO A 341 -3.26 8.85 -18.22
CA PRO A 341 -4.56 9.41 -18.60
C PRO A 341 -4.55 10.93 -18.83
N PHE A 342 -3.50 11.62 -18.40
CA PHE A 342 -3.29 13.03 -18.72
C PHE A 342 -2.63 13.22 -20.07
N GLU A 343 -1.93 12.21 -20.60
CA GLU A 343 -1.33 12.21 -21.92
C GLU A 343 -2.26 11.61 -22.96
N TYR A 344 -2.82 10.44 -22.68
CA TYR A 344 -3.67 9.69 -23.60
C TYR A 344 -5.00 9.31 -22.94
N GLU A 345 -6.04 9.44 -23.70
CA GLU A 345 -7.31 8.77 -23.46
C GLU A 345 -7.44 7.62 -24.47
N VAL A 346 -7.74 6.44 -24.01
CA VAL A 346 -7.93 5.28 -24.87
C VAL A 346 -9.42 4.92 -24.88
N ILE A 347 -10.00 4.93 -26.07
CA ILE A 347 -11.39 4.57 -26.32
C ILE A 347 -11.40 3.15 -26.83
N ALA A 348 -11.97 2.22 -26.07
CA ALA A 348 -12.18 0.86 -26.54
C ALA A 348 -13.35 0.86 -27.54
N PHE A 349 -13.03 0.67 -28.81
CA PHE A 349 -13.99 0.63 -29.91
C PHE A 349 -14.23 -0.82 -30.31
N ASP A 350 -15.47 -1.29 -30.22
CA ASP A 350 -15.85 -2.65 -30.59
C ASP A 350 -15.75 -2.85 -32.12
N THR A 351 -14.98 -3.83 -32.54
CA THR A 351 -14.76 -4.19 -33.96
C THR A 351 -15.43 -5.49 -34.37
N ARG A 352 -16.08 -6.14 -33.40
CA ARG A 352 -16.85 -7.36 -33.67
C ARG A 352 -18.04 -7.06 -34.54
N GLU A 353 -18.55 -8.09 -35.18
CA GLU A 353 -19.77 -8.02 -35.93
C GLU A 353 -20.94 -7.66 -35.02
N GLN A 354 -21.62 -6.58 -35.38
CA GLN A 354 -22.78 -6.05 -34.66
C GLN A 354 -24.03 -6.36 -35.43
N ARG A 355 -25.07 -6.73 -34.72
CA ARG A 355 -26.41 -6.91 -35.27
C ARG A 355 -27.27 -5.76 -34.79
N TYR A 356 -27.95 -5.10 -35.70
CA TYR A 356 -28.89 -4.04 -35.39
C TYR A 356 -30.26 -4.39 -35.94
N GLU A 357 -31.25 -4.43 -35.08
CA GLU A 357 -32.63 -4.80 -35.43
C GLU A 357 -33.53 -3.57 -35.31
N MET A 358 -34.11 -3.23 -36.45
CA MET A 358 -35.15 -2.18 -36.58
C MET A 358 -36.51 -2.89 -36.73
N THR A 359 -37.32 -2.91 -35.67
CA THR A 359 -38.59 -3.65 -35.63
C THR A 359 -39.64 -2.83 -34.87
N GLN A 360 -40.92 -3.13 -35.18
CA GLN A 360 -42.08 -2.60 -34.47
C GLN A 360 -42.30 -3.30 -33.13
N VAL A 361 -41.86 -4.55 -33.00
CA VAL A 361 -42.15 -5.37 -31.83
C VAL A 361 -41.37 -4.84 -30.63
N GLN A 362 -42.11 -4.35 -29.63
CA GLN A 362 -41.51 -3.92 -28.37
C GLN A 362 -40.83 -5.12 -27.71
N ASN A 363 -39.58 -4.96 -27.27
CA ASN A 363 -38.69 -5.95 -26.67
C ASN A 363 -37.95 -6.92 -27.61
N GLU A 364 -38.12 -6.83 -28.94
CA GLU A 364 -37.33 -7.57 -29.91
C GLU A 364 -36.25 -6.71 -30.58
N GLY A 365 -36.41 -5.37 -30.58
CA GLY A 365 -35.49 -4.44 -31.21
C GLY A 365 -34.43 -3.87 -30.24
N ASP A 366 -33.34 -3.32 -30.81
CA ASP A 366 -32.24 -2.67 -30.08
C ASP A 366 -32.59 -1.28 -29.56
N THR A 367 -33.74 -0.74 -29.93
CA THR A 367 -34.25 0.58 -29.50
C THR A 367 -35.58 0.45 -28.79
N ALA A 368 -35.74 1.23 -27.72
CA ALA A 368 -37.04 1.30 -27.04
C ALA A 368 -38.09 1.98 -27.96
N GLY A 369 -39.16 1.28 -28.29
CA GLY A 369 -40.24 1.75 -29.10
C GLY A 369 -40.23 1.23 -30.54
N ASP A 370 -41.17 1.74 -31.36
CA ASP A 370 -41.29 1.39 -32.77
C ASP A 370 -40.11 1.95 -33.59
N ASP A 371 -39.25 1.10 -34.07
CA ASP A 371 -38.12 1.45 -34.93
C ASP A 371 -38.26 0.88 -36.35
N ALA A 372 -39.37 0.25 -36.67
CA ALA A 372 -39.65 -0.27 -38.01
C ALA A 372 -39.54 0.82 -39.07
N ILE A 373 -39.22 0.41 -40.30
CA ILE A 373 -39.07 1.34 -41.42
C ILE A 373 -40.40 1.46 -42.14
N HIS A 374 -40.88 2.71 -42.28
CA HIS A 374 -42.07 3.02 -43.01
C HIS A 374 -41.73 3.77 -44.30
N PHE A 375 -42.38 3.42 -45.40
CA PHE A 375 -42.29 4.15 -46.66
C PHE A 375 -43.59 4.06 -47.46
N LEU A 376 -43.79 5.04 -48.34
CA LEU A 376 -44.87 5.03 -49.30
C LEU A 376 -44.41 4.35 -50.57
N SER A 377 -45.19 3.36 -51.06
CA SER A 377 -45.02 2.76 -52.38
C SER A 377 -45.39 3.76 -53.48
N ASP A 378 -45.02 3.44 -54.74
CA ASP A 378 -45.34 4.26 -55.93
C ASP A 378 -46.84 4.52 -56.09
N ASP A 379 -47.68 3.54 -55.72
CA ASP A 379 -49.14 3.61 -55.71
C ASP A 379 -49.76 4.18 -54.42
N GLY A 380 -48.95 4.76 -53.53
CA GLY A 380 -49.38 5.51 -52.35
C GLY A 380 -49.76 4.72 -51.11
N PHE A 381 -49.46 3.41 -51.07
CA PHE A 381 -49.71 2.59 -49.90
C PHE A 381 -48.57 2.69 -48.91
N MET A 382 -48.88 2.81 -47.62
CA MET A 382 -47.89 2.80 -46.53
C MET A 382 -47.43 1.34 -46.30
N ILE A 383 -46.19 1.09 -46.55
CA ILE A 383 -45.54 -0.22 -46.32
C ILE A 383 -44.60 -0.07 -45.15
N GLN A 384 -44.70 -1.01 -44.23
CA GLN A 384 -43.83 -1.13 -43.08
C GLN A 384 -43.03 -2.44 -43.19
N PHE A 385 -41.75 -2.39 -42.75
CA PHE A 385 -40.95 -3.60 -42.70
C PHE A 385 -39.90 -3.53 -41.59
N ASP A 386 -39.55 -4.71 -41.10
CA ASP A 386 -38.48 -4.93 -40.16
C ASP A 386 -37.16 -5.20 -40.87
N LEU A 387 -36.11 -4.55 -40.41
CA LEU A 387 -34.77 -4.65 -40.99
C LEU A 387 -33.75 -5.11 -39.97
N THR A 388 -32.96 -6.10 -40.33
CA THR A 388 -31.76 -6.45 -39.55
C THR A 388 -30.53 -6.13 -40.38
N LEU A 389 -29.65 -5.35 -39.82
CA LEU A 389 -28.35 -5.00 -40.39
C LEU A 389 -27.25 -5.67 -39.57
N VAL A 390 -26.35 -6.33 -40.30
CA VAL A 390 -25.13 -6.89 -39.71
C VAL A 390 -23.96 -6.11 -40.25
N TYR A 391 -23.18 -5.53 -39.36
CA TYR A 391 -22.09 -4.64 -39.75
C TYR A 391 -20.93 -4.75 -38.76
N HIS A 392 -19.77 -4.35 -39.21
CA HIS A 392 -18.58 -4.23 -38.38
C HIS A 392 -17.68 -3.10 -38.88
N VAL A 393 -16.71 -2.78 -38.04
CA VAL A 393 -15.68 -1.80 -38.35
C VAL A 393 -14.32 -2.48 -38.26
N LYS A 394 -13.48 -2.32 -39.27
CA LYS A 394 -12.10 -2.80 -39.19
C LYS A 394 -11.29 -2.00 -38.17
N ALA A 395 -10.40 -2.67 -37.49
CA ALA A 395 -9.53 -2.06 -36.47
C ALA A 395 -8.77 -0.81 -36.99
N GLU A 396 -8.24 -0.90 -38.21
CA GLU A 396 -7.52 0.19 -38.89
C GLU A 396 -8.38 1.43 -39.17
N ASN A 397 -9.70 1.27 -39.29
CA ASN A 397 -10.65 2.34 -39.58
C ASN A 397 -11.24 3.00 -38.33
N ALA A 398 -11.11 2.36 -37.18
CA ALA A 398 -11.69 2.85 -35.92
C ALA A 398 -11.28 4.29 -35.56
N PRO A 399 -10.01 4.73 -35.69
CA PRO A 399 -9.63 6.11 -35.40
C PRO A 399 -10.36 7.14 -36.27
N MET A 400 -10.53 6.86 -37.55
CA MET A 400 -11.23 7.75 -38.48
C MET A 400 -12.71 7.85 -38.11
N ILE A 401 -13.32 6.74 -37.76
CA ILE A 401 -14.74 6.69 -37.37
C ILE A 401 -14.95 7.43 -36.04
N VAL A 402 -14.05 7.25 -35.08
CA VAL A 402 -14.09 8.01 -33.82
C VAL A 402 -13.96 9.52 -34.08
N ALA A 403 -13.16 9.91 -35.08
CA ALA A 403 -12.97 11.31 -35.44
C ALA A 403 -14.17 11.91 -36.18
N THR A 404 -14.92 11.13 -36.98
CA THR A 404 -15.92 11.66 -37.92
C THR A 404 -17.35 11.34 -37.52
N VAL A 405 -17.60 10.19 -36.90
CA VAL A 405 -18.95 9.68 -36.63
C VAL A 405 -19.25 9.65 -35.13
N GLY A 406 -18.47 8.90 -34.37
CA GLY A 406 -18.72 8.76 -32.93
C GLY A 406 -17.73 7.85 -32.22
N ARG A 407 -17.74 7.93 -30.89
CA ARG A 407 -16.76 7.29 -30.01
C ARG A 407 -17.03 5.79 -29.73
N ASP A 408 -18.23 5.35 -30.00
CA ASP A 408 -18.67 3.98 -29.75
C ASP A 408 -19.54 3.47 -30.92
N ILE A 409 -19.67 2.16 -31.00
CA ILE A 409 -20.37 1.49 -32.07
C ILE A 409 -21.88 1.81 -32.09
N ASN A 410 -22.48 2.09 -30.92
CA ASN A 410 -23.89 2.49 -30.83
C ASN A 410 -24.11 3.89 -31.43
N THR A 411 -23.20 4.81 -31.15
CA THR A 411 -23.22 6.14 -31.77
C THR A 411 -23.08 6.06 -33.29
N VAL A 412 -22.24 5.15 -33.79
CA VAL A 412 -22.10 4.87 -35.24
C VAL A 412 -23.41 4.36 -35.81
N ARG A 413 -24.08 3.42 -35.14
CA ARG A 413 -25.42 2.93 -35.49
C ARG A 413 -26.41 4.07 -35.62
N ASP A 414 -26.51 4.90 -34.58
CA ASP A 414 -27.57 5.90 -34.48
C ASP A 414 -27.35 7.11 -35.40
N LYS A 415 -26.10 7.51 -35.64
CA LYS A 415 -25.78 8.68 -36.49
C LYS A 415 -25.58 8.37 -37.95
N LYS A 416 -25.15 7.17 -38.32
CA LYS A 416 -24.83 6.83 -39.72
C LYS A 416 -25.72 5.70 -40.25
N ILE A 417 -25.73 4.54 -39.61
CA ILE A 417 -26.38 3.35 -40.11
C ILE A 417 -27.90 3.51 -40.15
N ARG A 418 -28.50 3.88 -39.04
CA ARG A 418 -29.95 4.06 -38.88
C ARG A 418 -30.55 5.10 -39.85
N PRO A 419 -30.00 6.33 -39.96
CA PRO A 419 -30.49 7.30 -40.92
C PRO A 419 -30.32 6.84 -42.38
N SER A 420 -29.16 6.22 -42.73
CA SER A 420 -28.91 5.72 -44.07
C SER A 420 -29.90 4.59 -44.45
N ALA A 421 -30.12 3.66 -43.53
CA ALA A 421 -31.08 2.57 -43.75
C ALA A 421 -32.48 3.12 -44.03
N ARG A 422 -32.95 4.08 -43.21
CA ARG A 422 -34.27 4.71 -43.40
C ARG A 422 -34.37 5.52 -44.69
N ALA A 423 -33.29 6.24 -45.05
CA ALA A 423 -33.28 7.05 -46.29
C ALA A 423 -33.33 6.18 -47.52
N PHE A 424 -32.44 5.20 -47.62
CA PHE A 424 -32.40 4.33 -48.80
C PHE A 424 -33.63 3.40 -48.93
N ALA A 425 -34.16 2.94 -47.80
CA ALA A 425 -35.39 2.16 -47.79
C ALA A 425 -36.58 2.95 -48.39
N ARG A 426 -36.71 4.23 -48.06
CA ARG A 426 -37.71 5.11 -48.64
C ARG A 426 -37.50 5.36 -50.12
N ILE A 427 -36.24 5.66 -50.53
CA ILE A 427 -35.92 5.95 -51.93
C ILE A 427 -36.13 4.72 -52.82
N ILE A 428 -35.77 3.54 -52.37
CA ILE A 428 -35.89 2.31 -53.17
C ILE A 428 -37.32 1.78 -53.10
N GLY A 429 -37.94 1.85 -51.90
CA GLY A 429 -39.30 1.38 -51.66
C GLY A 429 -40.35 2.13 -52.49
N SER A 430 -40.19 3.47 -52.60
CA SER A 430 -41.10 4.31 -53.37
C SER A 430 -41.07 4.11 -54.89
N LYS A 431 -40.11 3.31 -55.40
CA LYS A 431 -40.03 2.97 -56.82
C LYS A 431 -40.88 1.76 -57.23
N ASN A 432 -41.38 1.00 -56.25
CA ASN A 432 -42.10 -0.25 -56.48
C ASN A 432 -43.55 -0.08 -55.99
N LYS A 433 -44.48 -0.81 -56.66
CA LYS A 433 -45.90 -0.83 -56.26
C LYS A 433 -46.11 -1.69 -55.02
N GLY A 434 -47.09 -1.37 -54.18
CA GLY A 434 -47.42 -2.11 -52.97
C GLY A 434 -47.72 -3.58 -53.17
N GLU A 435 -48.39 -3.91 -54.30
CA GLU A 435 -48.69 -5.28 -54.70
C GLU A 435 -47.42 -6.12 -54.93
N GLU A 436 -46.37 -5.52 -55.48
CA GLU A 436 -45.10 -6.20 -55.79
C GLU A 436 -44.35 -6.69 -54.55
N PHE A 437 -44.54 -6.04 -53.40
CA PHE A 437 -43.95 -6.47 -52.11
C PHE A 437 -44.59 -7.74 -51.52
N ILE A 438 -45.73 -8.17 -52.08
CA ILE A 438 -46.36 -9.43 -51.72
C ILE A 438 -45.67 -10.62 -52.40
N HIS A 439 -45.05 -10.39 -53.55
CA HIS A 439 -44.32 -11.43 -54.31
C HIS A 439 -42.84 -11.56 -53.89
N GLY A 440 -42.32 -12.79 -53.77
CA GLY A 440 -40.99 -13.09 -53.27
C GLY A 440 -39.85 -12.45 -54.05
N LEU A 441 -39.95 -12.43 -55.40
CA LEU A 441 -38.87 -11.91 -56.26
C LEU A 441 -38.60 -10.41 -56.06
N THR A 442 -39.63 -9.61 -55.89
CA THR A 442 -39.48 -8.16 -55.67
C THR A 442 -38.89 -7.87 -54.30
N ARG A 443 -39.22 -8.68 -53.29
CA ARG A 443 -38.63 -8.56 -51.94
C ARG A 443 -37.12 -8.86 -51.98
N GLU A 444 -36.70 -9.90 -52.69
CA GLU A 444 -35.30 -10.27 -52.86
C GLU A 444 -34.53 -9.16 -53.58
N LYS A 445 -35.08 -8.64 -54.66
CA LYS A 445 -34.51 -7.51 -55.40
C LYS A 445 -34.42 -6.25 -54.50
N PHE A 446 -35.51 -5.91 -53.81
CA PHE A 446 -35.52 -4.80 -52.87
C PHE A 446 -34.45 -4.95 -51.79
N GLN A 447 -34.33 -6.14 -51.18
CA GLN A 447 -33.30 -6.42 -50.17
C GLN A 447 -31.90 -6.25 -50.76
N THR A 448 -31.65 -6.75 -51.96
CA THR A 448 -30.35 -6.64 -52.65
C THR A 448 -30.00 -5.20 -52.99
N ASP A 449 -30.96 -4.45 -53.55
CA ASP A 449 -30.78 -3.04 -53.90
C ASP A 449 -30.53 -2.19 -52.63
N LEU A 450 -31.30 -2.47 -51.56
CA LEU A 450 -31.14 -1.80 -50.25
C LEU A 450 -29.76 -2.14 -49.67
N HIS A 451 -29.35 -3.40 -49.70
CA HIS A 451 -28.02 -3.80 -49.22
C HIS A 451 -26.92 -3.03 -49.95
N ASN A 452 -26.96 -3.03 -51.29
CA ASN A 452 -25.95 -2.38 -52.11
C ASN A 452 -25.89 -0.85 -51.84
N ALA A 453 -27.05 -0.21 -51.70
CA ALA A 453 -27.14 1.21 -51.44
C ALA A 453 -26.57 1.57 -50.05
N ILE A 454 -27.00 0.84 -49.00
CA ILE A 454 -26.50 1.06 -47.63
C ILE A 454 -25.00 0.76 -47.55
N LYS A 455 -24.56 -0.36 -48.16
CA LYS A 455 -23.18 -0.76 -48.20
C LYS A 455 -22.30 0.33 -48.81
N LYS A 456 -22.65 0.85 -49.98
CA LYS A 456 -21.90 1.91 -50.64
C LYS A 456 -21.79 3.18 -49.80
N GLU A 457 -22.88 3.61 -49.22
CA GLU A 457 -22.92 4.81 -48.36
C GLU A 457 -22.11 4.62 -47.07
N CYS A 458 -22.17 3.42 -46.48
CA CYS A 458 -21.42 3.11 -45.27
C CYS A 458 -19.92 2.89 -45.51
N GLU A 459 -19.56 2.34 -46.69
CA GLU A 459 -18.17 2.18 -47.13
C GLU A 459 -17.45 3.53 -47.24
N GLU A 460 -18.12 4.59 -47.69
CA GLU A 460 -17.57 5.94 -47.73
C GLU A 460 -17.18 6.42 -46.30
N SER A 461 -17.91 5.97 -45.29
CA SER A 461 -17.60 6.22 -43.87
C SER A 461 -16.74 5.09 -43.26
N ARG A 462 -16.20 4.17 -44.06
CA ARG A 462 -15.34 3.04 -43.65
C ARG A 462 -16.03 2.01 -42.73
N ILE A 463 -17.36 1.94 -42.79
CA ILE A 463 -18.18 0.95 -42.09
C ILE A 463 -18.53 -0.16 -43.08
N ILE A 464 -18.34 -1.40 -42.69
CA ILE A 464 -18.61 -2.57 -43.55
C ILE A 464 -19.96 -3.14 -43.18
N ILE A 465 -20.86 -3.21 -44.15
CA ILE A 465 -22.16 -3.88 -44.01
C ILE A 465 -22.01 -5.29 -44.56
N ASN A 466 -22.11 -6.29 -43.72
CA ASN A 466 -22.01 -7.70 -44.09
C ASN A 466 -23.32 -8.21 -44.63
N GLN A 467 -24.42 -7.92 -43.94
CA GLN A 467 -25.75 -8.41 -44.33
C GLN A 467 -26.81 -7.34 -44.08
N THR A 468 -27.81 -7.37 -44.93
CA THR A 468 -29.03 -6.57 -44.78
C THR A 468 -30.19 -7.53 -45.00
N LEU A 469 -30.92 -7.82 -43.93
CA LEU A 469 -32.00 -8.79 -43.93
C LEU A 469 -33.32 -8.09 -43.69
N VAL A 470 -34.21 -8.18 -44.62
CA VAL A 470 -35.58 -7.73 -44.50
C VAL A 470 -36.41 -8.89 -43.95
N ARG A 471 -36.94 -8.77 -42.73
CA ARG A 471 -37.61 -9.89 -42.06
C ARG A 471 -39.14 -9.89 -42.27
N HIS A 472 -39.78 -8.82 -41.98
CA HIS A 472 -41.25 -8.71 -42.03
C HIS A 472 -41.66 -7.53 -42.90
N PHE A 473 -42.59 -7.77 -43.82
CA PHE A 473 -43.29 -6.71 -44.54
C PHE A 473 -44.73 -6.68 -44.09
N GLU A 474 -45.17 -5.53 -43.61
CA GLU A 474 -46.57 -5.28 -43.35
C GLU A 474 -47.13 -4.44 -44.47
N VAL A 475 -48.06 -5.02 -45.16
CA VAL A 475 -48.77 -4.41 -46.30
C VAL A 475 -50.23 -4.16 -45.85
N PRO A 476 -50.83 -3.03 -46.16
CA PRO A 476 -52.22 -2.72 -45.76
C PRO A 476 -53.21 -3.83 -46.11
N ALA A 477 -54.19 -4.04 -45.24
CA ALA A 477 -55.17 -5.13 -45.37
C ALA A 477 -55.98 -5.10 -46.68
N GLU A 478 -56.13 -3.93 -47.24
CA GLU A 478 -56.85 -3.68 -48.50
C GLU A 478 -56.16 -4.36 -49.70
N LEU A 479 -54.89 -4.46 -49.71
CA LEU A 479 -54.10 -5.19 -50.72
C LEU A 479 -53.95 -6.68 -50.37
N ARG A 480 -54.15 -7.07 -49.14
CA ARG A 480 -53.87 -8.42 -48.62
C ARG A 480 -54.94 -9.43 -49.00
N SER A 481 -56.26 -9.00 -49.04
CA SER A 481 -57.40 -9.92 -49.17
C SER A 481 -57.45 -10.71 -50.49
N PRO A 482 -57.35 -10.11 -51.68
CA PRO A 482 -57.40 -10.90 -52.93
C PRO A 482 -56.15 -11.70 -53.21
N ILE A 483 -55.00 -11.26 -52.73
CA ILE A 483 -53.71 -11.89 -53.00
C ILE A 483 -53.42 -13.04 -52.03
N THR A 484 -53.89 -12.93 -50.79
CA THR A 484 -53.71 -13.99 -49.78
C THR A 484 -54.38 -15.28 -50.20
N GLN A 485 -55.53 -15.21 -50.86
CA GLN A 485 -56.22 -16.41 -51.39
C GLN A 485 -55.41 -17.09 -52.49
N LYS A 486 -54.73 -16.33 -53.35
CA LYS A 486 -53.89 -16.84 -54.43
C LYS A 486 -52.57 -17.41 -53.88
N VAL A 487 -51.99 -16.78 -52.90
CA VAL A 487 -50.73 -17.19 -52.27
C VAL A 487 -50.89 -18.42 -51.37
N ILE A 488 -52.05 -18.54 -50.68
CA ILE A 488 -52.36 -19.73 -49.87
C ILE A 488 -52.37 -21.00 -50.76
N ALA A 489 -52.93 -20.90 -51.98
CA ALA A 489 -52.93 -22.04 -52.90
C ALA A 489 -51.54 -22.44 -53.36
N PHE A 490 -50.66 -21.48 -53.63
CA PHE A 490 -49.26 -21.79 -54.01
C PHE A 490 -48.39 -22.25 -52.83
N LYS A 491 -48.60 -21.70 -51.62
CA LYS A 491 -47.82 -22.11 -50.43
C LYS A 491 -48.12 -23.52 -49.96
N LEU A 492 -49.33 -23.99 -50.14
CA LEU A 492 -49.67 -25.37 -49.83
C LEU A 492 -48.85 -26.37 -50.66
N GLU A 493 -48.57 -26.02 -51.91
CA GLU A 493 -47.74 -26.85 -52.79
C GLU A 493 -46.23 -26.83 -52.39
N ASP A 494 -45.74 -25.66 -52.00
CA ASP A 494 -44.34 -25.52 -51.55
C ASP A 494 -44.09 -26.11 -50.16
N GLN A 495 -45.07 -26.05 -49.26
CA GLN A 495 -45.01 -26.57 -47.90
C GLN A 495 -44.75 -28.09 -47.90
N TYR A 496 -45.40 -28.84 -48.81
CA TYR A 496 -45.13 -30.28 -48.92
C TYR A 496 -43.73 -30.61 -49.46
N LYS A 497 -43.13 -29.73 -50.24
CA LYS A 497 -41.72 -29.92 -50.71
C LYS A 497 -40.70 -29.57 -49.60
N GLN A 498 -40.97 -28.58 -48.80
CA GLN A 498 -40.08 -28.19 -47.71
C GLN A 498 -40.11 -29.13 -46.51
N GLU A 499 -41.28 -29.72 -46.17
CA GLU A 499 -41.37 -30.75 -45.15
C GLU A 499 -40.46 -31.96 -45.42
N GLN A 500 -40.35 -32.38 -46.68
CA GLN A 500 -39.41 -33.42 -47.07
C GLN A 500 -37.95 -33.04 -46.85
N ASN A 501 -37.59 -31.77 -47.08
CA ASN A 501 -36.22 -31.29 -46.90
C ASN A 501 -35.88 -31.07 -45.41
N THR A 502 -36.86 -30.67 -44.62
CA THR A 502 -36.65 -30.42 -43.17
C THR A 502 -36.42 -31.73 -42.40
N GLN A 503 -37.10 -32.80 -42.78
CA GLN A 503 -36.85 -34.12 -42.19
C GLN A 503 -35.43 -34.64 -42.48
N LYS A 504 -34.88 -34.36 -43.65
CA LYS A 504 -33.48 -34.70 -43.97
C LYS A 504 -32.48 -33.89 -43.18
N ALA A 505 -32.74 -32.57 -42.97
CA ALA A 505 -31.86 -31.70 -42.20
C ALA A 505 -31.86 -32.01 -40.69
N ASN A 506 -33.01 -32.38 -40.12
CA ASN A 506 -33.13 -32.75 -38.72
C ASN A 506 -32.38 -34.04 -38.34
N ALA A 507 -32.30 -34.98 -39.30
CA ALA A 507 -31.51 -36.22 -39.13
C ALA A 507 -30.00 -35.90 -39.05
N GLU A 508 -29.53 -34.95 -39.85
CA GLU A 508 -28.15 -34.50 -39.87
C GLU A 508 -27.76 -33.72 -38.61
N LEU A 509 -28.66 -32.82 -38.15
CA LEU A 509 -28.44 -32.02 -36.92
C LEU A 509 -28.38 -32.88 -35.66
N SER A 510 -29.18 -33.96 -35.62
CA SER A 510 -29.14 -34.93 -34.49
C SER A 510 -27.80 -35.65 -34.40
N ARG A 511 -27.20 -35.92 -35.56
CA ARG A 511 -25.89 -36.57 -35.65
C ARG A 511 -24.75 -35.66 -35.19
N GLN A 512 -24.83 -34.38 -35.54
CA GLN A 512 -23.83 -33.41 -35.11
C GLN A 512 -23.92 -33.10 -33.61
N LYS A 513 -25.13 -33.04 -33.01
CA LYS A 513 -25.29 -32.85 -31.58
C LYS A 513 -24.67 -33.99 -30.74
N GLN A 514 -24.75 -35.24 -31.24
CA GLN A 514 -24.11 -36.36 -30.56
C GLN A 514 -22.58 -36.30 -30.60
N LEU A 515 -22.00 -35.75 -31.69
CA LEU A 515 -20.55 -35.53 -31.78
C LEU A 515 -20.06 -34.46 -30.82
N VAL A 516 -20.81 -33.35 -30.68
CA VAL A 516 -20.45 -32.26 -29.75
C VAL A 516 -20.53 -32.71 -28.27
N VAL A 517 -21.52 -33.54 -27.93
CA VAL A 517 -21.62 -34.10 -26.57
C VAL A 517 -20.43 -35.02 -26.27
N PHE A 518 -20.03 -35.84 -27.20
CA PHE A 518 -18.87 -36.73 -27.04
C PHE A 518 -17.56 -35.97 -26.85
N GLU A 519 -17.35 -34.87 -27.64
CA GLU A 519 -16.16 -34.01 -27.44
C GLU A 519 -16.19 -33.27 -26.10
N SER A 520 -17.37 -32.81 -25.64
CA SER A 520 -17.49 -32.13 -24.37
C SER A 520 -17.19 -33.03 -23.17
N GLU A 521 -17.55 -34.31 -23.26
CA GLU A 521 -17.21 -35.29 -22.21
C GLU A 521 -15.71 -35.59 -22.17
N LYS A 522 -15.07 -35.63 -23.34
CA LYS A 522 -13.62 -35.80 -23.44
C LYS A 522 -12.84 -34.64 -22.81
N VAL A 523 -13.28 -33.42 -23.08
CA VAL A 523 -12.69 -32.22 -22.47
C VAL A 523 -12.89 -32.20 -20.95
N LYS A 524 -14.07 -32.60 -20.46
CA LYS A 524 -14.32 -32.72 -19.00
C LYS A 524 -13.40 -33.76 -18.36
N ALA A 525 -13.20 -34.89 -19.00
CA ALA A 525 -12.30 -35.94 -18.50
C ALA A 525 -10.82 -35.49 -18.48
N GLU A 526 -10.39 -34.70 -19.46
CA GLU A 526 -9.05 -34.10 -19.47
C GLU A 526 -8.90 -33.02 -18.38
N THR A 527 -9.94 -32.20 -18.19
CA THR A 527 -9.94 -31.17 -17.15
C THR A 527 -9.83 -31.78 -15.74
N ILE A 528 -10.54 -32.90 -15.49
CA ILE A 528 -10.46 -33.62 -14.22
C ILE A 528 -9.05 -34.22 -14.01
N LYS A 529 -8.41 -34.71 -15.08
CA LYS A 529 -7.03 -35.20 -15.01
C LYS A 529 -6.04 -34.07 -14.66
N ILE A 530 -6.19 -32.91 -15.29
CA ILE A 530 -5.34 -31.75 -15.03
C ILE A 530 -5.53 -31.25 -13.60
N GLN A 531 -6.77 -31.18 -13.13
CA GLN A 531 -7.06 -30.80 -11.74
C GLN A 531 -6.47 -31.79 -10.72
N ALA A 532 -6.50 -33.08 -11.02
CA ALA A 532 -5.90 -34.10 -10.16
C ALA A 532 -4.37 -33.99 -10.10
N VAL A 533 -3.73 -33.63 -11.22
CA VAL A 533 -2.28 -33.41 -11.26
C VAL A 533 -1.90 -32.15 -10.45
N ILE A 534 -2.64 -31.06 -10.65
CA ILE A 534 -2.42 -29.80 -9.90
C ILE A 534 -2.63 -30.02 -8.39
N ALA A 535 -3.66 -30.77 -7.99
CA ALA A 535 -3.91 -31.07 -6.59
C ALA A 535 -2.83 -31.99 -5.97
N ALA A 536 -2.20 -32.84 -6.78
CA ALA A 536 -1.07 -33.66 -6.33
C ALA A 536 0.23 -32.82 -6.16
N GLU A 537 0.45 -31.85 -7.04
CA GLU A 537 1.57 -30.92 -6.94
C GLU A 537 1.43 -29.98 -5.75
N GLN A 538 0.23 -29.44 -5.53
CA GLN A 538 -0.05 -28.59 -4.35
C GLN A 538 0.21 -29.32 -3.03
N LYS A 539 -0.20 -30.57 -2.91
CA LYS A 539 0.06 -31.39 -1.69
C LYS A 539 1.56 -31.66 -1.47
N ARG A 540 2.33 -31.71 -2.54
CA ARG A 540 3.77 -31.90 -2.46
C ARG A 540 4.47 -30.61 -1.99
N ASP A 541 4.05 -29.48 -2.54
CA ASP A 541 4.56 -28.17 -2.16
C ASP A 541 4.17 -27.79 -0.71
N GLU A 542 2.94 -28.13 -0.28
CA GLU A 542 2.50 -27.98 1.12
C GLU A 542 3.34 -28.81 2.08
N ALA A 543 3.70 -30.03 1.70
CA ALA A 543 4.54 -30.89 2.53
C ALA A 543 5.99 -30.35 2.64
N GLU A 544 6.51 -29.74 1.58
CA GLU A 544 7.83 -29.13 1.56
C GLU A 544 7.89 -27.87 2.42
N ILE A 545 6.85 -27.05 2.34
CA ILE A 545 6.68 -25.85 3.19
C ILE A 545 6.53 -26.22 4.66
N LEU A 546 5.78 -27.28 4.97
CA LEU A 546 5.58 -27.77 6.34
C LEU A 546 6.89 -28.30 6.98
N MET A 547 7.74 -28.91 6.16
CA MET A 547 9.06 -29.37 6.60
C MET A 547 10.00 -28.18 6.89
N ALA A 548 9.94 -27.16 6.04
CA ALA A 548 10.71 -25.93 6.24
C ALA A 548 10.24 -25.17 7.49
N GLN A 549 8.92 -25.12 7.71
CA GLN A 549 8.33 -24.47 8.88
C GLN A 549 8.73 -25.17 10.20
N LYS A 550 8.69 -26.48 10.26
CA LYS A 550 9.14 -27.25 11.43
C LYS A 550 10.63 -27.07 11.75
N LYS A 551 11.45 -26.84 10.72
CA LYS A 551 12.87 -26.57 10.91
C LYS A 551 13.11 -25.19 11.53
N PHE A 552 12.35 -24.18 11.08
CA PHE A 552 12.39 -22.84 11.65
C PHE A 552 11.82 -22.78 13.08
N GLU A 553 10.74 -23.55 13.38
CA GLU A 553 10.21 -23.63 14.74
C GLU A 553 11.21 -24.25 15.72
N ALA A 554 11.92 -25.29 15.30
CA ALA A 554 12.95 -25.93 16.14
C ALA A 554 14.15 -25.01 16.42
N GLU A 555 14.54 -24.18 15.45
CA GLU A 555 15.59 -23.17 15.63
C GLU A 555 15.10 -21.99 16.50
N GLY A 556 13.81 -21.61 16.36
CA GLY A 556 13.14 -20.61 17.17
C GLY A 556 13.01 -20.98 18.65
N ASP A 557 12.65 -22.23 18.93
CA ASP A 557 12.51 -22.75 20.30
C ASP A 557 13.85 -22.84 21.03
N ALA A 558 14.93 -23.12 20.32
CA ALA A 558 16.27 -23.11 20.88
C ALA A 558 16.73 -21.69 21.26
N ALA A 559 16.37 -20.71 20.44
CA ALA A 559 16.64 -19.31 20.71
C ALA A 559 15.78 -18.77 21.87
N LYS A 560 14.51 -19.17 21.93
CA LYS A 560 13.55 -18.75 22.97
C LYS A 560 13.97 -19.22 24.36
N LYS A 561 14.43 -20.46 24.50
CA LYS A 561 14.94 -21.00 25.77
C LYS A 561 16.15 -20.25 26.31
N LYS A 562 16.92 -19.64 25.44
CA LYS A 562 18.09 -18.83 25.83
C LYS A 562 17.68 -17.44 26.30
N ILE A 563 16.63 -16.89 25.68
CA ILE A 563 16.06 -15.58 26.01
C ILE A 563 15.23 -15.61 27.32
N ASP A 564 14.50 -16.73 27.56
CA ASP A 564 13.67 -16.87 28.75
C ASP A 564 14.50 -16.98 30.05
N ALA A 565 15.72 -17.52 29.97
CA ALA A 565 16.65 -17.58 31.10
C ALA A 565 17.16 -16.18 31.53
N ASP A 566 17.37 -15.29 30.54
CA ASP A 566 17.83 -13.92 30.78
C ASP A 566 16.68 -12.99 31.21
N ALA A 567 15.44 -13.30 30.75
CA ALA A 567 14.25 -12.49 31.07
C ALA A 567 13.79 -12.60 32.53
N VAL A 568 13.99 -13.79 33.15
CA VAL A 568 13.59 -14.02 34.57
C VAL A 568 14.45 -13.18 35.53
N LEU A 569 15.70 -12.93 35.19
CA LEU A 569 16.61 -12.12 35.99
C LEU A 569 16.29 -10.62 35.89
N TYR A 570 15.78 -10.20 34.75
CA TYR A 570 15.39 -8.80 34.48
C TYR A 570 14.04 -8.41 35.08
N ALA A 571 13.06 -9.35 35.09
CA ALA A 571 11.72 -9.09 35.59
C ALA A 571 11.68 -8.76 37.10
N ALA A 572 12.59 -9.34 37.87
CA ALA A 572 12.66 -9.10 39.30
C ALA A 572 13.16 -7.68 39.67
N GLN A 573 13.97 -7.08 38.78
CA GLN A 573 14.49 -5.73 39.00
C GLN A 573 13.54 -4.61 38.57
N LYS A 574 12.65 -4.89 37.60
CA LYS A 574 11.74 -3.88 37.02
C LYS A 574 10.40 -3.72 37.75
N GLY A 575 10.07 -4.66 38.64
CA GLY A 575 8.81 -4.62 39.40
C GLY A 575 8.71 -3.41 40.35
N ALA A 576 9.82 -2.91 40.81
CA ALA A 576 9.86 -1.78 41.78
C ALA A 576 9.69 -0.40 41.11
N GLU A 577 10.23 -0.23 39.89
CA GLU A 577 10.20 1.07 39.18
C GLU A 577 8.86 1.28 38.43
N GLY A 578 8.13 0.20 38.12
CA GLY A 578 6.85 0.28 37.41
C GLY A 578 5.70 0.89 38.24
N ILE A 579 5.79 0.82 39.58
CA ILE A 579 4.74 1.32 40.48
C ILE A 579 4.79 2.84 40.56
N GLU A 580 5.96 3.43 40.54
CA GLU A 580 6.13 4.89 40.62
C GLU A 580 5.69 5.60 39.32
N ALA A 581 5.99 4.98 38.19
CA ALA A 581 5.57 5.49 36.88
C ALA A 581 4.05 5.42 36.65
N LYS A 582 3.39 4.40 37.22
CA LYS A 582 1.94 4.21 37.08
C LYS A 582 1.14 5.28 37.83
N LEU A 583 1.58 5.66 39.02
CA LEU A 583 0.95 6.73 39.81
C LEU A 583 1.07 8.11 39.15
N LEU A 584 2.19 8.36 38.46
CA LEU A 584 2.42 9.62 37.72
C LEU A 584 1.61 9.69 36.42
N ALA A 585 1.37 8.54 35.77
CA ALA A 585 0.55 8.46 34.58
C ALA A 585 -0.95 8.61 34.87
N GLU A 586 -1.42 8.05 35.99
CA GLU A 586 -2.81 8.18 36.43
C GLU A 586 -3.17 9.63 36.79
N ALA A 587 -2.25 10.36 37.44
CA ALA A 587 -2.43 11.78 37.74
C ALA A 587 -2.51 12.67 36.50
N ARG A 588 -1.75 12.33 35.44
CA ARG A 588 -1.83 13.05 34.16
C ARG A 588 -3.07 12.66 33.36
N GLY A 589 -3.51 11.41 33.44
CA GLY A 589 -4.74 10.93 32.81
C GLY A 589 -6.00 11.57 33.34
N GLN A 590 -6.06 11.77 34.65
CA GLN A 590 -7.18 12.46 35.32
C GLN A 590 -7.26 13.95 34.93
N LYS A 591 -6.12 14.61 34.77
CA LYS A 591 -6.09 16.02 34.35
C LYS A 591 -6.53 16.17 32.88
N ALA A 592 -6.11 15.27 31.99
CA ALA A 592 -6.54 15.26 30.60
C ALA A 592 -8.03 14.94 30.43
N MET A 593 -8.59 14.14 31.35
CA MET A 593 -10.02 13.78 31.31
C MET A 593 -10.90 14.97 31.77
N VAL A 594 -10.43 15.78 32.70
CA VAL A 594 -11.13 17.01 33.16
C VAL A 594 -11.12 18.08 32.07
N ASP A 595 -10.02 18.22 31.34
CA ASP A 595 -9.89 19.18 30.23
C ASP A 595 -10.72 18.75 28.98
N ALA A 596 -10.91 17.45 28.75
CA ALA A 596 -11.76 16.93 27.69
C ALA A 596 -13.27 17.11 27.92
N TRP A 597 -13.67 17.29 29.20
CA TRP A 597 -15.09 17.48 29.56
C TRP A 597 -15.56 18.95 29.42
N SER A 598 -14.67 19.88 29.10
CA SER A 598 -15.02 21.31 28.94
C SER A 598 -15.16 21.79 27.50
N GLY A 599 -14.97 20.93 26.49
CA GLY A 599 -15.01 21.29 25.06
C GLY A 599 -16.18 20.68 24.30
N ALA A 600 -16.47 21.25 23.14
CA ALA A 600 -17.59 20.90 22.26
C ALA A 600 -17.60 19.44 21.73
N GLY A 601 -16.70 18.59 22.19
CA GLY A 601 -16.60 17.16 21.85
C GLY A 601 -17.22 16.20 22.87
N ALA A 602 -17.80 16.71 23.96
CA ALA A 602 -18.31 15.87 25.05
C ALA A 602 -19.35 14.83 24.62
N GLN A 603 -20.14 15.12 23.60
CA GLN A 603 -21.17 14.20 23.10
C GLN A 603 -20.58 12.96 22.40
N TYR A 604 -19.39 13.09 21.79
CA TYR A 604 -18.73 11.98 21.08
C TYR A 604 -18.06 11.00 22.07
N ILE A 605 -17.55 11.53 23.18
CA ILE A 605 -16.90 10.72 24.21
C ILE A 605 -17.93 9.93 25.02
N VAL A 606 -19.10 10.51 25.28
CA VAL A 606 -20.21 9.81 25.93
C VAL A 606 -20.73 8.66 25.05
N ALA A 607 -20.83 8.87 23.75
CA ALA A 607 -21.24 7.82 22.81
C ALA A 607 -20.22 6.67 22.71
N SER A 608 -18.93 6.98 22.72
CA SER A 608 -17.88 5.96 22.69
C SER A 608 -17.78 5.19 24.01
N LYS A 609 -17.97 5.88 25.16
CA LYS A 609 -18.03 5.23 26.47
C LYS A 609 -19.27 4.38 26.66
N LEU A 610 -20.40 4.79 26.08
CA LEU A 610 -21.62 3.99 26.09
C LEU A 610 -21.46 2.71 25.25
N ALA A 611 -20.77 2.80 24.11
CA ALA A 611 -20.43 1.66 23.28
C ALA A 611 -19.46 0.67 24.00
N GLU A 612 -18.50 1.19 24.74
CA GLU A 612 -17.54 0.40 25.52
C GLU A 612 -18.21 -0.32 26.70
N VAL A 613 -19.15 0.34 27.36
CA VAL A 613 -19.96 -0.25 28.43
C VAL A 613 -20.91 -1.31 27.90
N MET A 614 -21.43 -1.13 26.68
CA MET A 614 -22.28 -2.17 26.04
C MET A 614 -21.46 -3.38 25.55
N GLN A 615 -20.18 -3.23 25.21
CA GLN A 615 -19.28 -4.35 24.91
C GLN A 615 -18.83 -5.10 26.18
N GLY A 616 -18.82 -4.44 27.34
CA GLY A 616 -18.50 -5.03 28.63
C GLY A 616 -19.68 -5.68 29.36
N ALA A 617 -20.90 -5.46 28.90
CA ALA A 617 -22.07 -6.12 29.46
C ALA A 617 -22.03 -7.60 29.10
N LYS A 618 -21.68 -8.44 30.06
CA LYS A 618 -21.92 -9.87 29.97
C LYS A 618 -23.39 -10.07 29.67
N LEU A 619 -23.68 -10.50 28.44
CA LEU A 619 -24.99 -11.03 28.10
C LEU A 619 -25.32 -12.11 29.12
N LEU A 620 -26.33 -11.91 29.89
CA LEU A 620 -26.89 -12.94 30.77
C LEU A 620 -27.19 -14.16 29.90
N PRO A 621 -26.95 -15.39 30.38
CA PRO A 621 -27.26 -16.58 29.61
C PRO A 621 -28.72 -16.53 29.19
N LEU A 622 -28.99 -16.95 27.98
CA LEU A 622 -30.33 -16.96 27.37
C LEU A 622 -31.36 -17.76 28.21
N GLU A 623 -30.86 -18.60 29.11
CA GLU A 623 -31.67 -19.41 30.07
C GLU A 623 -32.49 -18.56 31.05
N THR A 624 -32.09 -17.30 31.31
CA THR A 624 -32.87 -16.41 32.21
C THR A 624 -34.01 -15.71 31.52
N LEU A 625 -34.08 -15.72 30.19
CA LEU A 625 -35.11 -15.02 29.41
C LEU A 625 -36.30 -15.94 29.02
N PHE A 626 -36.13 -17.25 29.09
CA PHE A 626 -37.16 -18.23 28.74
C PHE A 626 -37.40 -19.24 29.87
N GLY A 627 -37.58 -18.73 31.06
CA GLY A 627 -37.98 -19.54 32.20
C GLY A 627 -39.46 -19.90 32.11
N GLY A 628 -39.76 -21.17 31.85
CA GLY A 628 -41.07 -21.69 32.10
C GLY A 628 -41.61 -22.64 31.02
N GLY A 629 -41.29 -23.92 31.14
CA GLY A 629 -41.95 -24.96 30.37
C GLY A 629 -41.28 -26.32 30.56
N LYS A 630 -41.81 -27.11 31.48
CA LYS A 630 -41.48 -28.55 31.65
C LYS A 630 -41.81 -29.33 30.38
N GLY A 631 -40.87 -30.11 29.88
CA GLY A 631 -41.16 -31.17 28.89
C GLY A 631 -39.92 -31.67 28.19
N ASP A 632 -39.48 -32.84 28.60
CA ASP A 632 -38.72 -33.88 27.91
C ASP A 632 -37.46 -33.51 27.05
N GLY A 633 -36.35 -33.80 27.62
CA GLY A 633 -35.30 -34.65 27.09
C GLY A 633 -34.63 -34.27 25.75
N THR A 634 -34.12 -33.07 25.57
CA THR A 634 -33.02 -32.86 24.62
C THR A 634 -32.07 -31.80 25.19
N GLY A 635 -30.80 -32.17 25.32
CA GLY A 635 -29.76 -31.31 25.87
C GLY A 635 -29.50 -30.05 25.08
N PRO A 636 -28.79 -29.08 25.64
CA PRO A 636 -28.62 -27.77 25.02
C PRO A 636 -27.83 -27.86 23.69
N ILE A 637 -28.38 -27.24 22.66
CA ILE A 637 -27.72 -27.11 21.36
C ILE A 637 -26.48 -26.26 21.58
N ARG A 638 -25.31 -26.83 21.45
CA ARG A 638 -24.03 -26.12 21.46
C ARG A 638 -23.73 -25.64 20.05
N TYR A 639 -23.84 -24.34 19.81
CA TYR A 639 -23.36 -23.73 18.58
C TYR A 639 -21.84 -23.59 18.65
N HIS A 640 -21.14 -24.11 17.65
CA HIS A 640 -19.67 -24.18 17.64
C HIS A 640 -19.00 -23.02 16.91
N ASN A 641 -19.77 -22.18 16.23
CA ASN A 641 -19.20 -20.97 15.59
C ASN A 641 -20.25 -19.90 15.34
N THR A 642 -19.78 -18.66 15.07
CA THR A 642 -20.61 -17.49 14.76
C THR A 642 -21.42 -17.62 13.47
N MET A 643 -21.05 -18.53 12.58
CA MET A 643 -21.73 -18.76 11.30
C MET A 643 -23.08 -19.46 11.50
N ASP A 644 -23.16 -20.38 12.47
CA ASP A 644 -24.41 -21.07 12.81
C ASP A 644 -25.44 -20.11 13.44
N MET A 645 -24.98 -19.12 14.18
CA MET A 645 -25.84 -18.07 14.73
C MET A 645 -26.40 -17.13 13.66
N LEU A 646 -25.60 -16.80 12.64
CA LEU A 646 -26.03 -15.96 11.52
C LEU A 646 -27.09 -16.66 10.64
N ASN A 647 -26.97 -17.97 10.46
CA ASN A 647 -27.97 -18.77 9.76
C ASN A 647 -29.29 -18.89 10.54
N PHE A 648 -29.23 -18.94 11.86
CA PHE A 648 -30.43 -19.01 12.69
C PHE A 648 -31.29 -17.73 12.61
N PHE A 649 -30.67 -16.55 12.52
CA PHE A 649 -31.39 -15.28 12.43
C PHE A 649 -31.83 -14.90 11.00
N ASN A 650 -31.51 -15.71 9.98
CA ASN A 650 -31.95 -15.52 8.59
C ASN A 650 -31.82 -14.07 8.09
N ILE A 651 -30.63 -13.51 8.21
CA ILE A 651 -30.32 -12.11 7.85
C ILE A 651 -30.62 -11.81 6.37
N ASN A 652 -30.62 -12.85 5.51
CA ASN A 652 -30.99 -12.70 4.10
C ASN A 652 -32.42 -12.18 3.89
N LYS A 653 -33.31 -12.44 4.85
CA LYS A 653 -34.69 -11.93 4.80
C LYS A 653 -34.79 -10.46 5.17
N LEU A 654 -33.83 -9.96 5.94
CA LEU A 654 -33.73 -8.54 6.31
C LEU A 654 -33.10 -7.68 5.20
N LEU A 655 -32.35 -8.31 4.28
CA LEU A 655 -31.69 -7.63 3.15
C LEU A 655 -32.53 -7.64 1.86
N GLY A 656 -33.75 -8.15 1.89
CA GLY A 656 -34.72 -8.00 0.79
C GLY A 656 -34.41 -8.82 -0.47
N GLN A 657 -33.68 -9.92 -0.36
CA GLN A 657 -33.50 -10.83 -1.48
C GLN A 657 -34.54 -11.96 -1.39
N ASP A 658 -35.70 -11.73 -2.00
CA ASP A 658 -36.70 -12.78 -2.22
C ASP A 658 -36.24 -13.72 -3.34
N GLU A 659 -35.75 -14.89 -3.00
CA GLU A 659 -35.67 -16.00 -3.93
C GLU A 659 -37.09 -16.54 -4.19
N LYS A 660 -37.55 -16.41 -5.41
CA LYS A 660 -38.78 -17.06 -5.88
C LYS A 660 -38.62 -18.56 -5.90
N PRO A 661 -39.55 -19.34 -5.34
CA PRO A 661 -39.48 -20.80 -5.38
C PRO A 661 -39.69 -21.30 -6.83
N GLY A 662 -38.79 -22.18 -7.26
CA GLY A 662 -38.81 -22.79 -8.58
C GLY A 662 -40.09 -23.59 -8.83
N GLN A 663 -40.79 -23.30 -9.90
CA GLN A 663 -41.81 -24.14 -10.48
C GLN A 663 -41.19 -25.41 -11.07
N LYS A 664 -41.59 -26.55 -10.56
CA LYS A 664 -41.48 -27.86 -11.25
C LYS A 664 -42.44 -27.83 -12.44
N ASN A 665 -41.93 -28.06 -13.61
CA ASN A 665 -42.74 -28.42 -14.76
C ASN A 665 -42.62 -29.94 -15.03
N PRO A 666 -43.72 -30.57 -15.50
CA PRO A 666 -43.78 -32.02 -15.74
C PRO A 666 -42.95 -32.46 -16.97
#